data_7829bf78cfbc632e5c1eae104981bb0b
#
_entry.id   7829bf78cfbc632e5c1eae104981bb0b
#
_cell.length_a   1.000
_cell.length_b   1.000
_cell.length_c   1.000
_cell.angle_alpha   90.00
_cell.angle_beta   90.00
_cell.angle_gamma   90.00
#
_symmetry.space_group_name_H-M   'P 1'
#
loop_
_entity.id
_entity.type
_entity.pdbx_description
1 polymer ?
#
loop_
_entity_poly.entity_id
_entity_poly.type
_entity_poly.pdbx_seq_one_letter_code
_entity_poly.pdbx_strand_id
1 'polypeptide(L)'
;MTRCSSRLVALLSLSCGLAASVVTTAFAHPHAGGNGVQTDEELCIEPLGPDGCGKGSALRKRYLAGLEPFEVKDAMFNPFADRDYLSDTDVQNNSLDIAVDPVAGTISGSNTITIKSKVSGLTTFQFALRSNFAVTSVQVNGVNVALPTGPGANSYLRTVTLNRPYALDEVFTVKIAYNGVPVSRGFGSIEFTTQASVPLISSLSEPYYAATWWPAKDGDVFMPGDNADKATWNIALTTPGNLMGVSNGVMTSMETLGDGRKKWNWQSNYPMATYLACISITNYNAYTVPYTYNPPGGGPSVSFPFRYFMYPGSDTAPNRAAWEKVLPMMDAIQPVYGVYPFANEGYGMYQFPFGGGMEHQTMTGQDGYGESLTVHEMGHQWWGDNVTCRTWHDIWFNEGLATYTEALWAERKIGSTGQSALVSAMNARKPSSTAVAGTVYVYDTSDNNAIFNSALVYNKASWVWHMMRGVMGDAMFWNLLAEFRAQYSGSAVTTESIREVLDQVTGKDFAPFINQWVYQGGAPTYFKGFAPLTVNGKTYAKFHIRQTQSTSYPTFTTPIDSQFTSGAGSVMYKVAPVARTSWFVRPTPATPTAFNLDPNTWILNYGKTAETYVSAGSPPVILEGLPVPGATPEFVVSPSSVKLTFSENMNLSAANFQVLRNGSPVAFTYSWNLATLTAMLQFESKLSAAVYAVQTLGTPTSVATSVALDGDIADANLASSLPSGNGAPGGGASYNFSVVAGTCPADLNNDGAVDDTDFVLFASAYDAFTTMAADINGDGQTDDSDFVLFASAYDLLACP
;
A
#
# COMPACT_ATOMS: atom_id res chain seq x y z
N MET A 1 -44.10 4.14 29.59
CA MET A 1 -43.31 4.81 28.51
C MET A 1 -42.93 6.20 29.00
N THR A 2 -42.01 6.32 29.90
CA THR A 2 -41.42 7.63 30.34
C THR A 2 -40.37 7.35 31.42
N ARG A 3 -39.21 6.87 31.04
CA ARG A 3 -38.02 6.80 31.91
C ARG A 3 -36.71 6.51 31.16
N CYS A 4 -36.58 6.93 29.90
CA CYS A 4 -35.34 6.66 29.14
C CYS A 4 -34.67 7.92 28.54
N SER A 5 -35.25 9.11 28.77
CA SER A 5 -34.72 10.37 28.15
C SER A 5 -33.82 11.23 29.04
N SER A 6 -33.74 10.92 30.35
CA SER A 6 -32.99 11.79 31.29
C SER A 6 -31.54 11.36 31.57
N ARG A 7 -31.12 10.18 31.10
CA ARG A 7 -29.72 9.74 31.31
C ARG A 7 -28.79 10.03 30.12
N LEU A 8 -29.32 10.25 28.92
CA LEU A 8 -28.49 10.55 27.74
C LEU A 8 -28.04 12.01 27.70
N VAL A 9 -28.89 12.93 28.22
CA VAL A 9 -28.57 14.37 28.29
C VAL A 9 -27.48 14.68 29.33
N ALA A 10 -27.40 13.89 30.40
CA ALA A 10 -26.38 14.09 31.44
C ALA A 10 -24.98 13.64 31.03
N LEU A 11 -24.86 12.65 30.11
CA LEU A 11 -23.57 12.19 29.58
C LEU A 11 -23.01 13.12 28.48
N LEU A 12 -23.89 13.74 27.70
CA LEU A 12 -23.47 14.72 26.68
C LEU A 12 -23.04 16.06 27.30
N SER A 13 -23.65 16.47 28.41
CA SER A 13 -23.23 17.69 29.11
C SER A 13 -21.91 17.54 29.87
N LEU A 14 -21.52 16.32 30.28
CA LEU A 14 -20.22 16.06 30.93
C LEU A 14 -19.06 16.02 29.92
N SER A 15 -19.29 15.55 28.72
CA SER A 15 -18.26 15.52 27.67
C SER A 15 -17.96 16.93 27.12
N CYS A 16 -18.97 17.79 27.02
CA CYS A 16 -18.79 19.17 26.60
C CYS A 16 -18.09 20.02 27.69
N GLY A 17 -18.36 19.75 28.99
CA GLY A 17 -17.74 20.45 30.09
C GLY A 17 -16.25 20.14 30.26
N LEU A 18 -15.79 18.93 29.97
CA LEU A 18 -14.38 18.59 30.02
C LEU A 18 -13.58 19.15 28.83
N ALA A 19 -14.17 19.23 27.65
CA ALA A 19 -13.53 19.85 26.51
C ALA A 19 -13.33 21.36 26.69
N ALA A 20 -14.31 22.04 27.30
CA ALA A 20 -14.23 23.48 27.59
C ALA A 20 -13.19 23.81 28.69
N SER A 21 -12.99 22.94 29.69
CA SER A 21 -12.03 23.18 30.75
C SER A 21 -10.57 22.97 30.33
N VAL A 22 -10.32 22.14 29.32
CA VAL A 22 -8.97 21.92 28.75
C VAL A 22 -8.56 23.10 27.85
N VAL A 23 -9.53 23.72 27.15
CA VAL A 23 -9.25 24.85 26.25
C VAL A 23 -8.98 26.14 27.04
N THR A 24 -9.63 26.34 28.19
CA THR A 24 -9.46 27.56 29.01
C THR A 24 -8.16 27.62 29.82
N THR A 25 -7.50 26.50 30.10
CA THR A 25 -6.21 26.49 30.81
C THR A 25 -5.00 26.71 29.88
N ALA A 26 -5.16 26.64 28.58
CA ALA A 26 -4.09 26.94 27.60
C ALA A 26 -3.94 28.46 27.30
N PHE A 27 -4.87 29.31 27.76
CA PHE A 27 -4.89 30.76 27.48
C PHE A 27 -4.33 31.65 28.58
N ALA A 28 -3.75 31.11 29.66
CA ALA A 28 -3.28 31.89 30.78
C ALA A 28 -1.75 31.85 30.93
N HIS A 29 -1.00 32.37 29.96
CA HIS A 29 0.34 32.89 30.21
C HIS A 29 0.48 34.29 29.62
N PRO A 30 0.83 35.30 30.44
CA PRO A 30 1.06 36.67 29.99
C PRO A 30 2.37 36.73 29.21
N HIS A 31 2.33 37.28 28.01
CA HIS A 31 3.51 37.66 27.24
C HIS A 31 4.35 38.68 28.03
N ALA A 32 5.47 38.23 28.54
CA ALA A 32 6.56 39.14 28.88
C ALA A 32 7.41 39.35 27.63
N GLY A 33 7.53 40.60 27.18
CA GLY A 33 8.26 40.93 25.96
C GLY A 33 9.73 40.52 26.00
N GLY A 34 10.14 39.83 24.99
CA GLY A 34 11.50 39.53 24.62
C GLY A 34 11.53 39.22 23.13
N ASN A 35 12.31 40.00 22.37
CA ASN A 35 12.57 39.77 20.97
C ASN A 35 13.42 38.51 20.77
N GLY A 36 12.80 37.34 20.90
CA GLY A 36 13.37 36.06 20.53
C GLY A 36 12.56 35.53 19.34
N VAL A 37 13.23 35.25 18.26
CA VAL A 37 12.64 34.48 17.14
C VAL A 37 12.29 33.11 17.71
N GLN A 38 11.00 32.81 17.89
CA GLN A 38 10.53 31.47 18.25
C GLN A 38 10.90 30.54 17.10
N THR A 39 11.68 29.52 17.41
CA THR A 39 11.99 28.48 16.43
C THR A 39 10.78 27.59 16.24
N ASP A 40 10.57 27.09 15.03
CA ASP A 40 9.42 26.25 14.66
C ASP A 40 9.26 24.98 15.53
N GLU A 41 10.28 24.60 16.29
CA GLU A 41 10.28 23.47 17.23
C GLU A 41 9.37 23.66 18.45
N GLU A 42 9.10 24.89 18.89
CA GLU A 42 8.26 25.15 20.09
C GLU A 42 6.74 25.06 19.84
N LEU A 43 6.30 25.02 18.57
CA LEU A 43 4.90 24.94 18.19
C LEU A 43 4.44 23.53 17.81
N CYS A 44 5.35 22.57 17.67
CA CYS A 44 5.03 21.17 17.39
C CYS A 44 4.74 20.41 18.67
N ILE A 45 3.46 20.13 18.97
CA ILE A 45 3.04 19.33 20.14
C ILE A 45 3.18 17.82 19.88
N GLU A 46 3.35 17.38 18.65
CA GLU A 46 3.78 16.02 18.33
C GLU A 46 5.03 16.09 17.48
N PRO A 47 6.11 15.39 17.84
CA PRO A 47 7.26 15.29 16.97
C PRO A 47 6.84 14.44 15.75
N LEU A 48 6.52 15.10 14.67
CA LEU A 48 6.84 14.52 13.37
C LEU A 48 8.32 14.16 13.48
N GLY A 49 8.75 13.02 12.95
CA GLY A 49 10.16 12.67 12.96
C GLY A 49 11.02 13.87 12.59
N PRO A 50 12.30 13.91 12.94
CA PRO A 50 13.12 15.13 13.05
C PRO A 50 13.07 16.10 11.87
N ASP A 51 12.48 15.71 10.72
CA ASP A 51 12.35 16.53 9.53
C ASP A 51 11.05 16.26 8.75
N GLY A 52 9.98 15.79 9.41
CA GLY A 52 8.75 15.35 8.74
C GLY A 52 8.04 16.44 7.94
N CYS A 53 7.20 16.03 7.01
CA CYS A 53 6.35 16.91 6.21
C CYS A 53 5.51 17.82 7.11
N GLY A 54 5.65 19.10 6.89
CA GLY A 54 5.08 20.11 7.77
C GLY A 54 3.62 20.47 7.50
N LYS A 55 2.85 19.78 6.62
CA LYS A 55 1.49 20.21 6.27
C LYS A 55 0.58 20.29 7.49
N GLY A 56 0.47 19.24 8.29
CA GLY A 56 -0.30 19.25 9.52
C GLY A 56 0.21 20.28 10.54
N SER A 57 1.53 20.46 10.65
CA SER A 57 2.16 21.47 11.50
C SER A 57 1.91 22.89 10.98
N ALA A 58 1.97 23.11 9.68
CA ALA A 58 1.69 24.38 9.05
C ALA A 58 0.24 24.82 9.28
N LEU A 59 -0.72 23.92 9.09
CA LEU A 59 -2.13 24.17 9.37
C LEU A 59 -2.37 24.53 10.83
N ARG A 60 -1.78 23.78 11.76
CA ARG A 60 -1.85 24.04 13.20
C ARG A 60 -1.23 25.37 13.59
N LYS A 61 -0.06 25.73 13.03
CA LYS A 61 0.60 27.01 13.26
C LYS A 61 -0.33 28.16 12.86
N ARG A 62 -0.98 28.07 11.71
CA ARG A 62 -1.95 29.07 11.23
C ARG A 62 -3.18 29.17 12.12
N TYR A 63 -3.71 28.05 12.57
CA TYR A 63 -4.83 28.01 13.53
C TYR A 63 -4.47 28.68 14.86
N LEU A 64 -3.32 28.31 15.43
CA LEU A 64 -2.85 28.90 16.69
C LEU A 64 -2.53 30.40 16.55
N ALA A 65 -2.12 30.86 15.38
CA ALA A 65 -1.94 32.26 15.06
C ALA A 65 -3.26 33.01 14.79
N GLY A 66 -4.41 32.32 14.82
CA GLY A 66 -5.72 32.90 14.54
C GLY A 66 -5.93 33.29 13.08
N LEU A 67 -5.09 32.77 12.15
CA LEU A 67 -5.17 33.06 10.73
C LEU A 67 -6.16 32.13 10.00
N GLU A 68 -6.56 31.03 10.65
CA GLU A 68 -7.51 30.04 10.12
C GLU A 68 -8.68 29.81 11.07
N PRO A 69 -9.86 30.33 10.77
CA PRO A 69 -11.09 29.80 11.35
C PRO A 69 -11.38 28.44 10.67
N PHE A 70 -11.62 27.40 11.47
CA PHE A 70 -12.16 26.15 10.92
C PHE A 70 -13.48 26.43 10.21
N GLU A 71 -13.62 26.00 8.97
CA GLU A 71 -14.90 26.00 8.30
C GLU A 71 -15.73 24.87 8.91
N VAL A 72 -16.66 25.23 9.80
CA VAL A 72 -17.56 24.26 10.45
C VAL A 72 -18.60 23.79 9.44
N LYS A 73 -18.82 22.52 9.42
CA LYS A 73 -19.76 21.84 8.54
C LYS A 73 -21.16 21.84 9.12
N ASP A 74 -22.12 22.41 8.39
CA ASP A 74 -23.54 22.35 8.73
C ASP A 74 -24.33 21.26 7.99
N ALA A 75 -23.72 20.50 7.08
CA ALA A 75 -24.38 19.47 6.30
C ALA A 75 -23.94 18.07 6.68
N MET A 76 -24.86 17.13 6.77
CA MET A 76 -24.56 15.71 6.87
C MET A 76 -23.84 15.26 5.59
N PHE A 77 -22.54 15.07 5.68
CA PHE A 77 -21.76 14.46 4.62
C PHE A 77 -22.11 12.97 4.54
N ASN A 78 -22.39 12.48 3.34
CA ASN A 78 -22.49 11.06 3.09
C ASN A 78 -21.13 10.54 2.63
N PRO A 79 -20.33 9.88 3.50
CA PRO A 79 -18.99 9.42 3.16
C PRO A 79 -18.96 8.34 2.07
N PHE A 80 -20.12 7.78 1.73
CA PHE A 80 -20.29 6.78 0.67
C PHE A 80 -20.86 7.36 -0.62
N ALA A 81 -21.12 8.67 -0.67
CA ALA A 81 -21.47 9.33 -1.90
C ALA A 81 -20.21 9.58 -2.74
N ASP A 82 -19.71 8.52 -3.34
CA ASP A 82 -18.67 8.53 -4.38
C ASP A 82 -19.23 9.22 -5.64
N ARG A 83 -19.52 10.52 -5.52
CA ARG A 83 -20.10 11.32 -6.61
C ARG A 83 -19.18 12.49 -6.91
N ASP A 84 -18.46 12.34 -8.00
CA ASP A 84 -18.10 13.50 -8.82
C ASP A 84 -19.41 14.14 -9.32
N TYR A 85 -19.87 15.19 -8.62
CA TYR A 85 -21.08 15.94 -9.00
C TYR A 85 -20.86 16.82 -10.24
N LEU A 86 -19.64 16.83 -10.77
CA LEU A 86 -19.27 17.47 -12.03
C LEU A 86 -18.97 16.44 -13.12
N SER A 87 -19.46 15.22 -12.98
CA SER A 87 -19.14 14.05 -13.83
C SER A 87 -19.69 14.14 -15.27
N ASP A 88 -20.53 15.14 -15.57
CA ASP A 88 -21.04 15.41 -16.91
C ASP A 88 -20.01 16.03 -17.87
N THR A 89 -18.86 16.41 -17.35
CA THR A 89 -17.77 17.05 -18.11
C THR A 89 -16.41 16.44 -17.75
N ASP A 90 -15.46 16.61 -18.69
CA ASP A 90 -14.07 16.17 -18.57
C ASP A 90 -13.16 17.33 -19.03
N VAL A 91 -12.33 17.85 -18.14
CA VAL A 91 -11.43 18.98 -18.45
C VAL A 91 -10.18 18.48 -19.15
N GLN A 92 -9.95 19.01 -20.35
CA GLN A 92 -8.80 18.65 -21.17
C GLN A 92 -7.61 19.62 -21.00
N ASN A 93 -7.93 20.90 -20.76
CA ASN A 93 -6.90 21.93 -20.56
C ASN A 93 -7.46 23.10 -19.74
N ASN A 94 -6.61 23.63 -18.86
CA ASN A 94 -6.80 24.93 -18.21
C ASN A 94 -5.77 25.94 -18.77
N SER A 95 -6.23 27.09 -19.26
CA SER A 95 -5.37 28.18 -19.69
C SER A 95 -5.63 29.41 -18.83
N LEU A 96 -4.82 29.57 -17.80
CA LEU A 96 -4.88 30.69 -16.86
C LEU A 96 -4.06 31.87 -17.40
N ASP A 97 -4.66 33.05 -17.43
CA ASP A 97 -3.98 34.34 -17.70
C ASP A 97 -4.27 35.26 -16.52
N ILE A 98 -3.32 35.44 -15.64
CA ILE A 98 -3.47 36.11 -14.34
C ILE A 98 -2.52 37.27 -14.20
N ALA A 99 -3.04 38.41 -13.82
CA ALA A 99 -2.28 39.59 -13.40
C ALA A 99 -2.48 39.80 -11.88
N VAL A 100 -1.36 40.02 -11.18
CA VAL A 100 -1.37 40.32 -9.74
C VAL A 100 -0.96 41.77 -9.52
N ASP A 101 -1.66 42.43 -8.58
CA ASP A 101 -1.25 43.73 -8.04
C ASP A 101 -0.92 43.55 -6.56
N PRO A 102 0.38 43.49 -6.20
CA PRO A 102 0.81 43.34 -4.82
C PRO A 102 0.43 44.51 -3.89
N VAL A 103 0.27 45.71 -4.46
CA VAL A 103 -0.05 46.92 -3.70
C VAL A 103 -1.53 46.98 -3.37
N ALA A 104 -2.37 46.69 -4.34
CA ALA A 104 -3.83 46.60 -4.15
C ALA A 104 -4.25 45.27 -3.51
N GLY A 105 -3.39 44.26 -3.45
CA GLY A 105 -3.73 42.92 -2.97
C GLY A 105 -4.78 42.24 -3.86
N THR A 106 -4.73 42.42 -5.17
CA THR A 106 -5.76 41.95 -6.09
C THR A 106 -5.24 40.98 -7.14
N ILE A 107 -6.13 40.14 -7.61
CA ILE A 107 -5.97 39.29 -8.79
C ILE A 107 -7.02 39.72 -9.83
N SER A 108 -6.57 39.81 -11.09
CA SER A 108 -7.46 39.93 -12.26
C SER A 108 -6.97 38.97 -13.35
N GLY A 109 -7.89 38.33 -14.06
CA GLY A 109 -7.48 37.43 -15.12
C GLY A 109 -8.63 36.65 -15.73
N SER A 110 -8.29 35.57 -16.38
CA SER A 110 -9.25 34.62 -16.93
C SER A 110 -8.72 33.19 -16.88
N ASN A 111 -9.62 32.21 -16.79
CA ASN A 111 -9.37 30.85 -17.17
C ASN A 111 -10.14 30.50 -18.44
N THR A 112 -9.44 29.98 -19.44
CA THR A 112 -10.07 29.34 -20.61
C THR A 112 -9.96 27.82 -20.40
N ILE A 113 -11.10 27.20 -20.13
CA ILE A 113 -11.23 25.79 -19.85
C ILE A 113 -11.65 25.08 -21.14
N THR A 114 -10.85 24.13 -21.62
CA THR A 114 -11.24 23.21 -22.69
C THR A 114 -11.91 22.00 -22.08
N ILE A 115 -13.13 21.71 -22.47
CA ILE A 115 -14.03 20.76 -21.84
C ILE A 115 -14.56 19.79 -22.89
N LYS A 116 -14.57 18.52 -22.54
CA LYS A 116 -15.24 17.46 -23.29
C LYS A 116 -16.52 17.08 -22.56
N SER A 117 -17.66 17.07 -23.26
CA SER A 117 -18.93 16.61 -22.70
C SER A 117 -18.95 15.11 -22.50
N LYS A 118 -19.33 14.65 -21.33
CA LYS A 118 -19.52 13.21 -21.01
C LYS A 118 -20.99 12.78 -21.09
N VAL A 119 -21.87 13.70 -21.48
CA VAL A 119 -23.31 13.45 -21.63
C VAL A 119 -23.82 14.02 -22.94
N SER A 120 -24.92 13.46 -23.45
CA SER A 120 -25.59 14.02 -24.64
C SER A 120 -26.51 15.16 -24.26
N GLY A 121 -26.43 16.27 -24.97
CA GLY A 121 -27.29 17.43 -24.77
C GLY A 121 -26.91 18.28 -23.56
N LEU A 122 -25.64 18.35 -23.22
CA LEU A 122 -25.11 19.18 -22.13
C LEU A 122 -25.45 20.66 -22.38
N THR A 123 -26.15 21.31 -21.42
CA THR A 123 -26.60 22.70 -21.52
C THR A 123 -26.01 23.61 -20.46
N THR A 124 -25.32 23.07 -19.46
CA THR A 124 -24.71 23.82 -18.36
C THR A 124 -23.30 23.36 -18.09
N PHE A 125 -22.49 24.25 -17.53
CA PHE A 125 -21.18 23.94 -16.98
C PHE A 125 -21.06 24.53 -15.58
N GLN A 126 -20.52 23.75 -14.65
CA GLN A 126 -20.29 24.18 -13.28
C GLN A 126 -18.79 24.32 -12.97
N PHE A 127 -18.45 25.35 -12.21
CA PHE A 127 -17.10 25.60 -11.70
C PHE A 127 -17.18 26.23 -10.31
N ALA A 128 -16.14 26.04 -9.52
CA ALA A 128 -15.99 26.66 -8.21
C ALA A 128 -15.24 27.99 -8.33
N LEU A 129 -15.71 29.02 -7.64
CA LEU A 129 -15.01 30.31 -7.44
C LEU A 129 -15.68 31.03 -6.26
N ARG A 130 -14.88 31.44 -5.29
CA ARG A 130 -15.42 32.11 -4.08
C ARG A 130 -16.09 33.45 -4.39
N SER A 131 -17.00 33.83 -3.48
CA SER A 131 -17.88 35.01 -3.66
C SER A 131 -17.14 36.35 -3.62
N ASN A 132 -15.93 36.39 -3.07
CA ASN A 132 -15.07 37.58 -3.10
C ASN A 132 -14.52 37.93 -4.49
N PHE A 133 -14.74 37.07 -5.48
CA PHE A 133 -14.42 37.34 -6.88
C PHE A 133 -15.67 37.67 -7.70
N ALA A 134 -15.59 38.74 -8.48
CA ALA A 134 -16.57 39.10 -9.50
C ALA A 134 -16.22 38.40 -10.81
N VAL A 135 -17.17 37.66 -11.40
CA VAL A 135 -17.08 37.23 -12.79
C VAL A 135 -17.51 38.39 -13.69
N THR A 136 -16.62 38.83 -14.56
CA THR A 136 -16.83 40.02 -15.40
C THR A 136 -17.35 39.69 -16.81
N SER A 137 -17.00 38.51 -17.32
CA SER A 137 -17.54 37.97 -18.57
C SER A 137 -17.38 36.48 -18.66
N VAL A 138 -18.28 35.84 -19.43
CA VAL A 138 -18.15 34.41 -19.80
C VAL A 138 -18.35 34.29 -21.31
N GLN A 139 -17.51 33.48 -21.94
CA GLN A 139 -17.60 33.13 -23.35
C GLN A 139 -17.60 31.61 -23.52
N VAL A 140 -18.47 31.11 -24.38
CA VAL A 140 -18.49 29.70 -24.80
C VAL A 140 -18.15 29.64 -26.28
N ASN A 141 -17.02 28.97 -26.62
CA ASN A 141 -16.45 28.99 -27.98
C ASN A 141 -16.32 30.42 -28.56
N GLY A 142 -15.88 31.38 -27.72
CA GLY A 142 -15.70 32.79 -28.11
C GLY A 142 -17.00 33.61 -28.16
N VAL A 143 -18.16 32.98 -27.93
CA VAL A 143 -19.47 33.69 -27.90
C VAL A 143 -19.80 34.11 -26.48
N ASN A 144 -20.10 35.39 -26.25
CA ASN A 144 -20.52 35.88 -24.94
C ASN A 144 -21.86 35.25 -24.51
N VAL A 145 -21.90 34.76 -23.28
CA VAL A 145 -23.13 34.23 -22.64
C VAL A 145 -23.46 35.03 -21.37
N ALA A 146 -24.60 34.73 -20.75
CA ALA A 146 -24.92 35.32 -19.47
C ALA A 146 -23.91 35.01 -18.38
N LEU A 147 -23.76 35.90 -17.40
CA LEU A 147 -22.92 35.65 -16.23
C LEU A 147 -23.49 34.45 -15.47
N PRO A 148 -22.63 33.68 -14.76
CA PRO A 148 -23.02 32.47 -14.08
C PRO A 148 -23.96 32.77 -12.90
N THR A 149 -24.87 31.84 -12.62
CA THR A 149 -25.66 31.84 -11.39
C THR A 149 -24.90 31.21 -10.22
N GLY A 150 -25.19 31.65 -8.98
CA GLY A 150 -24.46 31.24 -7.78
C GLY A 150 -23.33 32.21 -7.40
N PRO A 151 -22.51 31.91 -6.36
CA PRO A 151 -22.62 30.71 -5.51
C PRO A 151 -23.80 30.77 -4.56
N GLY A 152 -24.32 29.61 -4.15
CA GLY A 152 -25.29 29.52 -3.06
C GLY A 152 -24.62 29.84 -1.70
N ALA A 153 -25.44 29.85 -0.62
CA ALA A 153 -24.96 30.22 0.72
C ALA A 153 -23.84 29.31 1.27
N ASN A 154 -23.84 28.03 0.88
CA ASN A 154 -22.95 26.98 1.40
C ASN A 154 -22.16 26.27 0.28
N SER A 155 -21.86 26.94 -0.83
CA SER A 155 -21.09 26.37 -1.93
C SER A 155 -20.39 27.49 -2.70
N TYR A 156 -19.23 27.18 -3.28
CA TYR A 156 -18.51 28.06 -4.19
C TYR A 156 -18.89 27.83 -5.65
N LEU A 157 -19.78 26.87 -5.91
CA LEU A 157 -20.19 26.46 -7.24
C LEU A 157 -21.00 27.56 -7.94
N ARG A 158 -20.66 27.78 -9.18
CA ARG A 158 -21.32 28.70 -10.11
C ARG A 158 -21.69 27.93 -11.38
N THR A 159 -22.84 28.21 -11.93
CA THR A 159 -23.39 27.55 -13.11
C THR A 159 -23.44 28.50 -14.30
N VAL A 160 -22.76 28.12 -15.38
CA VAL A 160 -22.85 28.77 -16.70
C VAL A 160 -23.90 28.06 -17.54
N THR A 161 -24.82 28.80 -18.11
CA THR A 161 -25.68 28.29 -19.18
C THR A 161 -24.94 28.39 -20.50
N LEU A 162 -24.76 27.25 -21.18
CA LEU A 162 -24.02 27.15 -22.43
C LEU A 162 -24.81 27.80 -23.58
N ASN A 163 -24.11 28.19 -24.66
CA ASN A 163 -24.72 28.86 -25.81
C ASN A 163 -25.62 27.94 -26.65
N ARG A 164 -25.50 26.63 -26.48
CA ARG A 164 -26.33 25.57 -27.09
C ARG A 164 -26.13 24.25 -26.36
N PRO A 165 -26.97 23.24 -26.61
CA PRO A 165 -26.67 21.88 -26.18
C PRO A 165 -25.42 21.32 -26.91
N TYR A 166 -24.58 20.55 -26.15
CA TYR A 166 -23.40 19.85 -26.66
C TYR A 166 -23.64 18.35 -26.65
N ALA A 167 -23.16 17.66 -27.69
CA ALA A 167 -23.29 16.23 -27.79
C ALA A 167 -22.26 15.49 -26.89
N LEU A 168 -22.50 14.20 -26.63
CA LEU A 168 -21.50 13.33 -26.00
C LEU A 168 -20.18 13.40 -26.77
N ASP A 169 -19.08 13.47 -26.06
CA ASP A 169 -17.72 13.59 -26.58
C ASP A 169 -17.40 14.88 -27.36
N GLU A 170 -18.33 15.80 -27.46
CA GLU A 170 -18.07 17.09 -28.09
C GLU A 170 -17.17 17.96 -27.23
N VAL A 171 -16.13 18.56 -27.82
CA VAL A 171 -15.19 19.45 -27.15
C VAL A 171 -15.57 20.91 -27.40
N PHE A 172 -15.56 21.71 -26.35
CA PHE A 172 -15.84 23.14 -26.38
C PHE A 172 -14.98 23.90 -25.35
N THR A 173 -14.98 25.23 -25.43
CA THR A 173 -14.27 26.07 -24.47
C THR A 173 -15.21 26.97 -23.69
N VAL A 174 -14.89 27.15 -22.40
CA VAL A 174 -15.53 28.16 -21.54
C VAL A 174 -14.44 29.08 -21.01
N LYS A 175 -14.47 30.37 -21.42
CA LYS A 175 -13.56 31.39 -20.89
C LYS A 175 -14.30 32.19 -19.83
N ILE A 176 -13.74 32.25 -18.64
CA ILE A 176 -14.30 32.95 -17.48
C ILE A 176 -13.31 34.04 -17.08
N ALA A 177 -13.67 35.31 -17.29
CA ALA A 177 -12.90 36.46 -16.81
C ALA A 177 -13.39 36.87 -15.42
N TYR A 178 -12.45 37.22 -14.54
CA TYR A 178 -12.75 37.50 -13.15
C TYR A 178 -11.74 38.50 -12.54
N ASN A 179 -12.15 39.13 -11.43
CA ASN A 179 -11.26 39.93 -10.59
C ASN A 179 -11.74 39.93 -9.13
N GLY A 180 -10.83 40.24 -8.23
CA GLY A 180 -11.18 40.35 -6.81
C GLY A 180 -9.97 40.41 -5.88
N VAL A 181 -10.27 40.48 -4.61
CA VAL A 181 -9.27 40.38 -3.53
C VAL A 181 -9.34 38.96 -2.99
N PRO A 182 -8.30 38.14 -3.16
CA PRO A 182 -8.27 36.77 -2.61
C PRO A 182 -8.28 36.82 -1.09
N VAL A 183 -8.84 35.77 -0.49
CA VAL A 183 -8.90 35.59 0.96
C VAL A 183 -8.22 34.28 1.27
N SER A 184 -7.17 34.36 2.09
CA SER A 184 -6.41 33.18 2.56
C SER A 184 -7.33 32.20 3.31
N ARG A 185 -7.19 30.89 3.02
CA ARG A 185 -7.93 29.76 3.63
C ARG A 185 -7.04 28.53 3.72
N GLY A 186 -7.42 27.58 4.56
CA GLY A 186 -6.70 26.32 4.74
C GLY A 186 -5.24 26.54 5.09
N PHE A 187 -4.33 26.00 4.34
CA PHE A 187 -2.88 26.22 4.50
C PHE A 187 -2.40 27.63 4.11
N GLY A 188 -3.30 28.49 3.67
CA GLY A 188 -3.03 29.81 3.15
C GLY A 188 -3.62 30.02 1.78
N SER A 189 -3.92 28.97 1.06
CA SER A 189 -4.51 28.88 -0.28
C SER A 189 -3.91 29.86 -1.32
N ILE A 190 -3.96 31.15 -1.06
CA ILE A 190 -3.24 32.21 -1.76
C ILE A 190 -2.89 33.30 -0.77
N GLU A 191 -1.63 33.66 -0.65
CA GLU A 191 -1.16 34.70 0.25
C GLU A 191 -0.48 35.83 -0.48
N PHE A 192 -0.79 37.05 0.00
CA PHE A 192 -0.09 38.28 -0.36
C PHE A 192 0.67 38.76 0.88
N THR A 193 1.97 38.51 0.90
CA THR A 193 2.87 38.83 2.01
C THR A 193 4.15 39.47 1.51
N THR A 194 5.18 39.53 2.33
CA THR A 194 6.51 40.07 1.91
C THR A 194 7.63 39.15 2.40
N GLN A 195 8.68 39.11 1.61
CA GLN A 195 9.96 38.51 1.96
C GLN A 195 11.04 39.60 1.94
N ALA A 196 11.69 39.90 3.08
CA ALA A 196 12.64 41.01 3.21
C ALA A 196 12.12 42.33 2.60
N SER A 197 10.88 42.67 2.87
CA SER A 197 10.15 43.85 2.36
C SER A 197 9.84 43.83 0.86
N VAL A 198 10.11 42.77 0.15
CA VAL A 198 9.71 42.58 -1.26
C VAL A 198 8.38 41.80 -1.27
N PRO A 199 7.42 42.17 -2.13
CA PRO A 199 6.17 41.44 -2.26
C PRO A 199 6.41 39.95 -2.57
N LEU A 200 5.67 39.11 -1.89
CA LEU A 200 5.63 37.68 -2.09
C LEU A 200 4.17 37.24 -2.19
N ILE A 201 3.80 36.72 -3.35
CA ILE A 201 2.49 36.12 -3.59
C ILE A 201 2.71 34.64 -3.84
N SER A 202 2.03 33.73 -3.14
CA SER A 202 2.19 32.31 -3.32
C SER A 202 0.88 31.58 -3.09
N SER A 203 0.65 30.48 -3.82
CA SER A 203 -0.55 29.64 -3.68
C SER A 203 -0.21 28.28 -3.10
N LEU A 204 -1.21 27.68 -2.41
CA LEU A 204 -1.25 26.29 -1.96
C LEU A 204 -2.72 25.87 -1.93
N SER A 205 -3.15 25.06 -2.91
CA SER A 205 -4.57 24.80 -3.17
C SER A 205 -5.11 23.53 -2.55
N GLU A 206 -4.27 22.69 -1.97
CA GLU A 206 -4.68 21.46 -1.32
C GLU A 206 -5.50 21.71 -0.04
N PRO A 207 -6.61 20.95 0.21
CA PRO A 207 -7.20 19.94 -0.67
C PRO A 207 -8.15 20.51 -1.72
N TYR A 208 -8.92 21.58 -1.44
CA TYR A 208 -9.97 22.12 -2.31
C TYR A 208 -10.03 23.67 -2.29
N TYR A 209 -8.84 24.27 -2.25
CA TYR A 209 -8.72 25.74 -2.20
C TYR A 209 -8.40 26.40 -3.53
N ALA A 210 -8.40 25.66 -4.66
CA ALA A 210 -8.21 26.23 -6.00
C ALA A 210 -9.20 27.38 -6.27
N ALA A 211 -10.45 27.24 -5.86
CA ALA A 211 -11.50 28.25 -5.99
C ALA A 211 -11.25 29.57 -5.22
N THR A 212 -10.20 29.63 -4.39
CA THR A 212 -9.84 30.83 -3.62
C THR A 212 -9.06 31.85 -4.45
N TRP A 213 -8.57 31.48 -5.67
CA TRP A 213 -7.78 32.38 -6.49
C TRP A 213 -8.04 32.27 -8.01
N TRP A 214 -8.71 31.19 -8.49
CA TRP A 214 -9.08 31.06 -9.91
C TRP A 214 -10.35 30.22 -10.10
N PRO A 215 -11.09 30.39 -11.23
CA PRO A 215 -12.26 29.59 -11.57
C PRO A 215 -11.85 28.16 -11.92
N ALA A 216 -12.12 27.20 -11.05
CA ALA A 216 -11.70 25.81 -11.17
C ALA A 216 -12.90 24.87 -11.31
N LYS A 217 -12.82 23.84 -12.16
CA LYS A 217 -13.66 22.67 -11.99
C LYS A 217 -13.03 21.83 -10.87
N ASP A 218 -13.57 21.96 -9.67
CA ASP A 218 -13.02 21.32 -8.46
C ASP A 218 -14.12 21.14 -7.41
N GLY A 219 -13.80 20.37 -6.38
CA GLY A 219 -14.63 20.25 -5.18
C GLY A 219 -14.58 21.47 -4.26
N ASP A 220 -15.32 21.37 -3.18
CA ASP A 220 -15.26 22.26 -2.03
C ASP A 220 -15.44 21.46 -0.73
N VAL A 221 -15.46 22.14 0.42
CA VAL A 221 -15.64 21.50 1.73
C VAL A 221 -16.94 20.72 1.89
N PHE A 222 -17.92 20.98 1.05
CA PHE A 222 -19.25 20.37 1.12
C PHE A 222 -19.41 19.24 0.11
N MET A 223 -18.64 19.27 -0.96
CA MET A 223 -18.73 18.34 -2.08
C MET A 223 -17.31 18.03 -2.58
N PRO A 224 -16.79 16.83 -2.33
CA PRO A 224 -15.46 16.46 -2.80
C PRO A 224 -15.41 16.50 -4.34
N GLY A 225 -14.29 16.92 -4.89
CA GLY A 225 -13.97 16.83 -6.31
C GLY A 225 -13.55 15.43 -6.72
N ASP A 226 -13.08 15.30 -7.95
CA ASP A 226 -12.47 14.09 -8.48
C ASP A 226 -11.05 14.41 -8.98
N ASN A 227 -10.03 13.99 -8.25
CA ASN A 227 -8.63 14.20 -8.65
C ASN A 227 -8.23 13.37 -9.90
N ALA A 228 -9.12 12.51 -10.41
CA ALA A 228 -8.93 11.84 -11.69
C ALA A 228 -9.23 12.75 -12.89
N ASP A 229 -9.96 13.87 -12.70
CA ASP A 229 -10.22 14.85 -13.75
C ASP A 229 -9.00 15.76 -13.97
N LYS A 230 -7.91 15.15 -14.38
CA LYS A 230 -6.63 15.81 -14.65
C LYS A 230 -6.61 16.46 -16.03
N ALA A 231 -5.95 17.60 -16.12
CA ALA A 231 -5.85 18.37 -17.35
C ALA A 231 -4.41 18.80 -17.65
N THR A 232 -4.15 19.23 -18.89
CA THR A 232 -2.94 19.96 -19.25
C THR A 232 -3.10 21.45 -18.90
N TRP A 233 -1.97 22.19 -18.82
CA TRP A 233 -2.00 23.55 -18.31
C TRP A 233 -1.19 24.52 -19.13
N ASN A 234 -1.74 25.74 -19.33
CA ASN A 234 -1.00 26.92 -19.73
C ASN A 234 -1.22 27.99 -18.64
N ILE A 235 -0.16 28.52 -18.08
CA ILE A 235 -0.24 29.48 -16.97
C ILE A 235 0.59 30.71 -17.32
N ALA A 236 -0.06 31.84 -17.55
CA ALA A 236 0.53 33.11 -17.84
C ALA A 236 0.38 34.02 -16.61
N LEU A 237 1.51 34.49 -16.07
CA LEU A 237 1.58 35.36 -14.87
C LEU A 237 2.09 36.74 -15.24
N THR A 238 1.24 37.75 -15.12
CA THR A 238 1.66 39.14 -15.27
C THR A 238 2.00 39.73 -13.91
N THR A 239 3.23 40.16 -13.75
CA THR A 239 3.85 40.63 -12.49
C THR A 239 4.47 42.01 -12.63
N PRO A 240 4.68 42.79 -11.54
CA PRO A 240 5.60 43.89 -11.55
C PRO A 240 6.98 43.51 -12.15
N GLY A 241 7.60 44.43 -12.91
CA GLY A 241 8.79 44.13 -13.72
C GLY A 241 10.03 43.69 -12.93
N ASN A 242 10.08 43.96 -11.63
CA ASN A 242 11.15 43.53 -10.70
C ASN A 242 10.89 42.19 -10.03
N LEU A 243 9.74 41.54 -10.28
CA LEU A 243 9.36 40.24 -9.69
C LEU A 243 9.39 39.15 -10.77
N MET A 244 9.71 37.95 -10.33
CA MET A 244 9.69 36.73 -11.13
C MET A 244 8.44 35.91 -10.78
N GLY A 245 7.71 35.45 -11.80
CA GLY A 245 6.60 34.53 -11.65
C GLY A 245 7.01 33.07 -11.91
N VAL A 246 6.78 32.19 -10.96
CA VAL A 246 7.10 30.77 -11.01
C VAL A 246 5.79 29.96 -10.99
N SER A 247 5.75 28.87 -11.76
CA SER A 247 4.61 27.97 -11.84
C SER A 247 5.02 26.55 -12.29
N ASN A 248 4.07 25.64 -12.42
CA ASN A 248 4.28 24.25 -12.85
C ASN A 248 4.80 24.15 -14.30
N GLY A 249 5.49 23.06 -14.60
CA GLY A 249 5.91 22.72 -15.96
C GLY A 249 7.18 23.45 -16.42
N VAL A 250 7.18 23.92 -17.67
CA VAL A 250 8.31 24.58 -18.31
C VAL A 250 7.97 26.04 -18.61
N MET A 251 8.87 26.97 -18.28
CA MET A 251 8.74 28.33 -18.71
C MET A 251 9.05 28.43 -20.22
N THR A 252 8.03 28.73 -21.00
CA THR A 252 8.09 28.75 -22.46
C THR A 252 8.57 30.11 -22.98
N SER A 253 8.21 31.20 -22.29
CA SER A 253 8.66 32.55 -22.62
C SER A 253 8.50 33.52 -21.45
N MET A 254 9.24 34.63 -21.50
CA MET A 254 9.05 35.81 -20.66
C MET A 254 9.08 37.04 -21.56
N GLU A 255 8.09 37.90 -21.47
CA GLU A 255 7.98 39.13 -22.21
C GLU A 255 7.88 40.35 -21.27
N THR A 256 8.46 41.49 -21.68
CA THR A 256 8.27 42.75 -20.98
C THR A 256 7.18 43.54 -21.68
N LEU A 257 6.12 43.88 -20.94
CA LEU A 257 4.98 44.63 -21.46
C LEU A 257 5.32 46.10 -21.59
N GLY A 258 4.53 46.81 -22.40
CA GLY A 258 4.76 48.26 -22.67
C GLY A 258 4.65 49.15 -21.42
N ASP A 259 4.04 48.70 -20.34
CA ASP A 259 3.94 49.38 -19.04
C ASP A 259 5.02 48.95 -18.03
N GLY A 260 6.01 48.16 -18.48
CA GLY A 260 7.14 47.68 -17.69
C GLY A 260 6.90 46.46 -16.83
N ARG A 261 5.66 45.93 -16.78
CA ARG A 261 5.37 44.65 -16.17
C ARG A 261 5.97 43.51 -17.00
N LYS A 262 6.10 42.31 -16.40
CA LYS A 262 6.57 41.10 -17.07
C LYS A 262 5.46 40.07 -17.12
N LYS A 263 5.37 39.36 -18.26
CA LYS A 263 4.47 38.20 -18.41
C LYS A 263 5.30 36.94 -18.57
N TRP A 264 5.13 36.02 -17.60
CA TRP A 264 5.82 34.73 -17.51
C TRP A 264 4.87 33.64 -17.99
N ASN A 265 5.21 32.95 -19.09
CA ASN A 265 4.40 31.91 -19.69
C ASN A 265 4.97 30.55 -19.33
N TRP A 266 4.19 29.75 -18.63
CA TRP A 266 4.49 28.38 -18.23
C TRP A 266 3.54 27.39 -18.89
N GLN A 267 3.99 26.15 -19.13
CA GLN A 267 3.20 25.10 -19.73
C GLN A 267 3.53 23.75 -19.09
N SER A 268 2.50 22.98 -18.73
CA SER A 268 2.60 21.58 -18.41
C SER A 268 1.72 20.76 -19.35
N ASN A 269 2.35 19.80 -20.04
CA ASN A 269 1.69 18.89 -20.97
C ASN A 269 1.33 17.55 -20.32
N TYR A 270 1.74 17.35 -19.09
CA TYR A 270 1.33 16.20 -18.30
C TYR A 270 -0.01 16.46 -17.62
N PRO A 271 -0.92 15.49 -17.56
CA PRO A 271 -2.16 15.62 -16.81
C PRO A 271 -1.88 15.93 -15.33
N MET A 272 -2.50 16.98 -14.80
CA MET A 272 -2.30 17.45 -13.43
C MET A 272 -3.64 17.75 -12.76
N ALA A 273 -3.80 17.33 -11.51
CA ALA A 273 -4.99 17.64 -10.71
C ALA A 273 -5.02 19.13 -10.33
N THR A 274 -6.21 19.66 -10.06
CA THR A 274 -6.42 21.08 -9.77
C THR A 274 -5.66 21.57 -8.56
N TYR A 275 -5.55 20.80 -7.50
CA TYR A 275 -4.88 21.20 -6.27
C TYR A 275 -3.34 21.37 -6.42
N LEU A 276 -2.76 20.73 -7.44
CA LEU A 276 -1.32 20.80 -7.73
C LEU A 276 -0.89 22.04 -8.54
N ALA A 277 -1.87 22.79 -9.07
CA ALA A 277 -1.56 24.03 -9.78
C ALA A 277 -1.07 25.10 -8.80
N CYS A 278 0.09 25.69 -9.11
CA CYS A 278 0.71 26.69 -8.24
C CYS A 278 1.16 27.94 -8.97
N ILE A 279 1.18 29.04 -8.23
CA ILE A 279 1.91 30.25 -8.61
C ILE A 279 2.75 30.73 -7.42
N SER A 280 3.93 31.26 -7.71
CA SER A 280 4.71 32.01 -6.71
C SER A 280 5.45 33.17 -7.36
N ILE A 281 5.39 34.35 -6.73
CA ILE A 281 5.84 35.61 -7.32
C ILE A 281 6.59 36.39 -6.28
N THR A 282 7.91 36.56 -6.50
CA THR A 282 8.79 37.45 -5.72
C THR A 282 10.08 37.73 -6.51
N ASN A 283 11.10 38.31 -5.88
CA ASN A 283 12.40 38.56 -6.49
C ASN A 283 13.36 37.36 -6.38
N TYR A 284 12.93 36.18 -6.78
CA TYR A 284 13.77 34.97 -6.69
C TYR A 284 15.12 35.09 -7.35
N ASN A 285 16.15 34.50 -6.71
CA ASN A 285 17.37 34.07 -7.38
C ASN A 285 17.09 32.67 -7.96
N ALA A 286 17.28 32.53 -9.28
CA ALA A 286 17.05 31.29 -9.99
C ALA A 286 18.35 30.67 -10.49
N TYR A 287 18.51 29.38 -10.36
CA TYR A 287 19.59 28.62 -10.97
C TYR A 287 19.15 27.22 -11.42
N THR A 288 19.95 26.59 -12.28
CA THR A 288 19.61 25.27 -12.84
C THR A 288 20.82 24.36 -12.75
N VAL A 289 20.57 23.10 -12.39
CA VAL A 289 21.56 22.02 -12.38
C VAL A 289 21.12 20.95 -13.37
N PRO A 290 21.95 20.55 -14.35
CA PRO A 290 21.63 19.44 -15.23
C PRO A 290 21.73 18.12 -14.47
N TYR A 291 20.81 17.20 -14.76
CA TYR A 291 20.78 15.87 -14.16
C TYR A 291 20.61 14.80 -15.24
N THR A 292 21.30 13.69 -15.07
CA THR A 292 21.20 12.52 -15.97
C THR A 292 21.11 11.26 -15.14
N TYR A 293 20.02 10.55 -15.32
CA TYR A 293 19.81 9.23 -14.75
C TYR A 293 20.16 8.13 -15.75
N ASN A 294 20.97 7.19 -15.31
CA ASN A 294 21.34 5.98 -16.07
C ASN A 294 20.68 4.77 -15.41
N PRO A 295 19.59 4.22 -15.97
CA PRO A 295 18.89 3.11 -15.34
C PRO A 295 19.79 1.88 -15.13
N PRO A 296 19.80 1.24 -13.95
CA PRO A 296 20.46 -0.02 -13.74
C PRO A 296 19.94 -1.07 -14.74
N GLY A 297 20.83 -1.82 -15.37
CA GLY A 297 20.46 -2.82 -16.38
C GLY A 297 20.51 -2.35 -17.83
N GLY A 298 20.98 -1.11 -18.10
CA GLY A 298 21.34 -0.66 -19.45
C GLY A 298 20.18 -0.08 -20.26
N GLY A 299 19.13 0.44 -19.63
CA GLY A 299 18.11 1.24 -20.29
C GLY A 299 18.66 2.58 -20.81
N PRO A 300 17.89 3.31 -21.66
CA PRO A 300 18.31 4.62 -22.17
C PRO A 300 18.48 5.62 -21.03
N SER A 301 19.57 6.44 -21.12
CA SER A 301 19.78 7.55 -20.19
C SER A 301 18.68 8.60 -20.35
N VAL A 302 18.23 9.15 -19.22
CA VAL A 302 17.21 10.19 -19.16
C VAL A 302 17.83 11.44 -18.55
N SER A 303 17.80 12.57 -19.28
CA SER A 303 18.39 13.84 -18.83
C SER A 303 17.34 14.92 -18.75
N PHE A 304 17.33 15.66 -17.64
CA PHE A 304 16.46 16.81 -17.45
C PHE A 304 17.05 17.83 -16.47
N PRO A 305 16.60 19.09 -16.49
CA PRO A 305 17.08 20.11 -15.58
C PRO A 305 16.38 20.04 -14.22
N PHE A 306 17.16 20.28 -13.15
CA PHE A 306 16.66 20.72 -11.86
C PHE A 306 16.72 22.24 -11.77
N ARG A 307 15.60 22.90 -11.48
CA ARG A 307 15.45 24.36 -11.38
C ARG A 307 15.19 24.74 -9.92
N TYR A 308 15.90 25.73 -9.44
CA TYR A 308 15.78 26.18 -8.05
C TYR A 308 15.46 27.66 -8.02
N PHE A 309 14.49 28.03 -7.19
CA PHE A 309 14.04 29.41 -7.00
C PHE A 309 14.11 29.74 -5.52
N MET A 310 15.14 30.48 -5.10
CA MET A 310 15.43 30.77 -3.69
C MET A 310 15.22 32.26 -3.42
N TYR A 311 14.80 32.57 -2.20
CA TYR A 311 14.82 33.97 -1.76
C TYR A 311 16.26 34.46 -1.74
N PRO A 312 16.53 35.77 -2.15
CA PRO A 312 17.90 36.28 -2.18
C PRO A 312 18.63 36.15 -0.84
N GLY A 313 17.94 36.36 0.28
CA GLY A 313 18.52 36.22 1.63
C GLY A 313 18.84 34.79 2.04
N SER A 314 18.23 33.81 1.40
CA SER A 314 18.41 32.36 1.66
C SER A 314 19.35 31.70 0.67
N ASP A 315 19.70 32.37 -0.42
CA ASP A 315 20.54 31.84 -1.49
C ASP A 315 22.01 31.83 -1.07
N THR A 316 22.37 30.80 -0.30
CA THR A 316 23.73 30.58 0.20
C THR A 316 24.27 29.23 -0.28
N ALA A 317 25.61 29.07 -0.33
CA ALA A 317 26.20 27.80 -0.72
C ALA A 317 25.74 26.59 0.13
N PRO A 318 25.61 26.68 1.48
CA PRO A 318 25.05 25.59 2.29
C PRO A 318 23.61 25.25 1.93
N ASN A 319 22.75 26.22 1.72
CA ASN A 319 21.34 26.00 1.38
C ASN A 319 21.18 25.40 -0.02
N ARG A 320 21.96 25.89 -1.01
CA ARG A 320 22.01 25.23 -2.33
C ARG A 320 22.43 23.76 -2.22
N ALA A 321 23.52 23.49 -1.49
CA ALA A 321 24.00 22.12 -1.30
C ALA A 321 22.98 21.24 -0.57
N ALA A 322 22.16 21.79 0.34
CA ALA A 322 21.09 21.06 1.02
C ALA A 322 19.96 20.67 0.06
N TRP A 323 19.48 21.60 -0.78
CA TRP A 323 18.45 21.31 -1.77
C TRP A 323 18.96 20.41 -2.91
N GLU A 324 20.23 20.56 -3.34
CA GLU A 324 20.83 19.70 -4.36
C GLU A 324 20.97 18.23 -3.94
N LYS A 325 20.76 17.90 -2.65
CA LYS A 325 20.63 16.52 -2.19
C LYS A 325 19.46 15.77 -2.85
N VAL A 326 18.50 16.47 -3.44
CA VAL A 326 17.44 15.86 -4.25
C VAL A 326 18.00 15.02 -5.41
N LEU A 327 19.18 15.38 -5.94
CA LEU A 327 19.84 14.65 -7.03
C LEU A 327 20.22 13.21 -6.62
N PRO A 328 21.01 12.97 -5.56
CA PRO A 328 21.24 11.62 -5.08
C PRO A 328 19.99 10.93 -4.52
N MET A 329 18.95 11.67 -4.09
CA MET A 329 17.66 11.08 -3.73
C MET A 329 16.97 10.47 -4.95
N MET A 330 16.95 11.18 -6.09
CA MET A 330 16.47 10.65 -7.38
C MET A 330 17.23 9.38 -7.78
N ASP A 331 18.55 9.35 -7.65
CA ASP A 331 19.38 8.17 -7.95
C ASP A 331 19.02 6.96 -7.06
N ALA A 332 18.69 7.19 -5.81
CA ALA A 332 18.34 6.13 -4.86
C ALA A 332 16.91 5.58 -5.07
N ILE A 333 15.98 6.41 -5.52
CA ILE A 333 14.55 6.08 -5.57
C ILE A 333 14.10 5.59 -6.94
N GLN A 334 14.60 6.14 -8.04
CA GLN A 334 14.25 5.72 -9.39
C GLN A 334 14.44 4.21 -9.68
N PRO A 335 15.46 3.52 -9.12
CA PRO A 335 15.60 2.07 -9.31
C PRO A 335 14.40 1.24 -8.80
N VAL A 336 13.60 1.77 -7.88
CA VAL A 336 12.45 1.07 -7.28
C VAL A 336 11.10 1.69 -7.66
N TYR A 337 11.06 2.99 -7.91
CA TYR A 337 9.84 3.68 -8.37
C TYR A 337 9.75 3.78 -9.89
N GLY A 338 10.87 3.53 -10.59
CA GLY A 338 11.04 3.76 -12.01
C GLY A 338 11.38 5.21 -12.33
N VAL A 339 11.70 5.48 -13.59
CA VAL A 339 12.10 6.80 -14.07
C VAL A 339 11.12 7.89 -13.65
N TYR A 340 11.64 9.05 -13.32
CA TYR A 340 10.87 10.24 -12.97
C TYR A 340 9.78 10.52 -14.01
N PRO A 341 8.49 10.58 -13.62
CA PRO A 341 7.39 10.55 -14.58
C PRO A 341 7.30 11.79 -15.48
N PHE A 342 7.84 12.91 -15.02
CA PHE A 342 7.74 14.20 -15.70
C PHE A 342 9.08 14.66 -16.29
N ALA A 343 9.97 13.75 -16.66
CA ALA A 343 11.32 14.03 -17.09
C ALA A 343 11.40 15.02 -18.30
N ASN A 344 10.41 15.03 -19.20
CA ASN A 344 10.40 15.97 -20.32
C ASN A 344 10.17 17.42 -19.90
N GLU A 345 9.67 17.66 -18.70
CA GLU A 345 9.47 19.01 -18.14
C GLU A 345 10.54 19.38 -17.11
N GLY A 346 11.27 18.37 -16.59
CA GLY A 346 12.25 18.53 -15.53
C GLY A 346 11.60 18.69 -14.16
N TYR A 347 12.41 19.02 -13.15
CA TYR A 347 11.96 19.17 -11.77
C TYR A 347 12.38 20.55 -11.23
N GLY A 348 11.51 21.21 -10.49
CA GLY A 348 11.76 22.48 -9.87
C GLY A 348 11.50 22.48 -8.37
N MET A 349 12.19 23.36 -7.65
CA MET A 349 11.95 23.64 -6.23
C MET A 349 11.95 25.14 -6.01
N TYR A 350 10.98 25.64 -5.25
CA TYR A 350 10.91 27.05 -4.92
C TYR A 350 10.60 27.27 -3.44
N GLN A 351 11.15 28.33 -2.85
CA GLN A 351 10.78 28.72 -1.50
C GLN A 351 9.38 29.36 -1.48
N PHE A 352 8.59 29.02 -0.47
CA PHE A 352 7.25 29.54 -0.29
C PHE A 352 6.98 29.88 1.20
N PRO A 353 5.91 30.64 1.54
CA PRO A 353 5.74 31.17 2.90
C PRO A 353 4.91 30.28 3.84
N PHE A 354 4.48 29.07 3.43
CA PHE A 354 3.45 28.33 4.16
C PHE A 354 4.00 27.43 5.28
N GLY A 355 5.32 27.20 5.31
CA GLY A 355 5.94 26.19 6.18
C GLY A 355 5.76 24.76 5.65
N GLY A 356 6.70 23.87 5.96
CA GLY A 356 6.68 22.50 5.41
C GLY A 356 6.94 22.45 3.92
N GLY A 357 6.28 21.53 3.22
CA GLY A 357 6.38 21.37 1.79
C GLY A 357 5.02 21.21 1.11
N MET A 358 5.03 21.31 -0.21
CA MET A 358 3.90 21.02 -1.08
C MET A 358 4.42 20.48 -2.41
N GLU A 359 3.88 19.35 -2.78
CA GLU A 359 4.28 18.54 -3.93
C GLU A 359 3.89 19.10 -5.30
N HIS A 360 3.59 20.37 -5.45
CA HIS A 360 3.13 20.89 -6.75
C HIS A 360 3.84 20.23 -7.92
N GLN A 361 3.09 19.57 -8.80
CA GLN A 361 3.63 18.74 -9.88
C GLN A 361 4.72 19.46 -10.65
N THR A 362 5.91 18.88 -10.79
CA THR A 362 7.11 19.42 -11.41
C THR A 362 7.74 20.65 -10.73
N MET A 363 7.15 21.17 -9.66
CA MET A 363 7.58 22.42 -9.03
C MET A 363 7.28 22.40 -7.53
N THR A 364 8.04 21.66 -6.75
CA THR A 364 7.85 21.54 -5.30
C THR A 364 8.01 22.89 -4.59
N GLY A 365 7.02 23.29 -3.81
CA GLY A 365 7.14 24.39 -2.86
C GLY A 365 7.68 23.90 -1.52
N GLN A 366 8.65 24.62 -0.93
CA GLN A 366 9.26 24.18 0.33
C GLN A 366 9.75 25.37 1.17
N ASP A 367 9.47 25.32 2.50
CA ASP A 367 10.03 26.25 3.48
C ASP A 367 11.04 25.51 4.36
N GLY A 368 12.27 25.42 3.95
CA GLY A 368 13.33 24.74 4.69
C GLY A 368 14.22 23.87 3.81
N TYR A 369 15.21 23.24 4.46
CA TYR A 369 16.32 22.55 3.76
C TYR A 369 16.54 21.13 4.29
N GLY A 370 15.58 20.56 5.01
CA GLY A 370 15.67 19.22 5.60
C GLY A 370 15.61 18.11 4.55
N GLU A 371 16.48 17.10 4.68
CA GLU A 371 16.50 15.94 3.77
C GLU A 371 15.17 15.19 3.73
N SER A 372 14.55 14.99 4.90
CA SER A 372 13.28 14.23 5.03
C SER A 372 12.16 14.93 4.28
N LEU A 373 12.04 16.26 4.46
CA LEU A 373 11.07 17.07 3.72
C LEU A 373 11.32 17.01 2.21
N THR A 374 12.56 17.25 1.78
CA THR A 374 12.89 17.24 0.35
C THR A 374 12.58 15.90 -0.32
N VAL A 375 12.89 14.77 0.34
CA VAL A 375 12.64 13.45 -0.26
C VAL A 375 11.15 13.06 -0.19
N HIS A 376 10.42 13.57 0.79
CA HIS A 376 8.97 13.42 0.90
C HIS A 376 8.28 14.07 -0.31
N GLU A 377 8.53 15.36 -0.52
CA GLU A 377 7.95 16.13 -1.62
C GLU A 377 8.40 15.60 -3.00
N MET A 378 9.64 15.12 -3.11
CA MET A 378 10.10 14.43 -4.30
C MET A 378 9.35 13.12 -4.54
N GLY A 379 9.06 12.36 -3.47
CA GLY A 379 8.33 11.09 -3.53
C GLY A 379 6.91 11.25 -4.09
N HIS A 380 6.27 12.36 -3.77
CA HIS A 380 4.95 12.70 -4.28
C HIS A 380 4.90 12.81 -5.80
N GLN A 381 5.99 13.13 -6.48
CA GLN A 381 6.01 13.21 -7.94
C GLN A 381 5.57 11.90 -8.61
N TRP A 382 5.79 10.74 -7.96
CA TRP A 382 5.23 9.44 -8.38
C TRP A 382 3.86 9.18 -7.73
N TRP A 383 3.73 9.46 -6.39
CA TRP A 383 2.61 9.06 -5.54
C TRP A 383 1.92 10.30 -4.93
N GLY A 384 1.00 10.87 -5.67
CA GLY A 384 0.34 12.15 -5.39
C GLY A 384 0.13 12.92 -6.69
N ASP A 385 1.17 13.01 -7.53
CA ASP A 385 1.13 13.77 -8.77
C ASP A 385 0.85 12.87 -9.98
N ASN A 386 1.71 11.88 -10.24
CA ASN A 386 1.52 10.99 -11.38
C ASN A 386 0.34 10.04 -11.16
N VAL A 387 0.34 9.32 -10.05
CA VAL A 387 -0.78 8.54 -9.55
C VAL A 387 -1.30 9.24 -8.31
N THR A 388 -2.55 9.68 -8.30
CA THR A 388 -3.12 10.52 -7.24
C THR A 388 -4.21 9.76 -6.48
N CYS A 389 -4.49 10.10 -5.22
CA CYS A 389 -5.72 9.69 -4.55
C CYS A 389 -6.93 10.28 -5.29
N ARG A 390 -7.93 9.48 -5.60
CA ARG A 390 -9.10 9.95 -6.34
C ARG A 390 -9.92 10.95 -5.54
N THR A 391 -10.12 10.64 -4.27
CA THR A 391 -10.80 11.50 -3.31
C THR A 391 -9.93 11.68 -2.05
N TRP A 392 -10.24 12.68 -1.24
CA TRP A 392 -9.52 12.95 0.00
C TRP A 392 -9.71 11.88 1.08
N HIS A 393 -10.68 10.98 0.90
CA HIS A 393 -10.78 9.74 1.70
C HIS A 393 -9.55 8.86 1.54
N ASP A 394 -8.94 8.87 0.36
CA ASP A 394 -7.84 8.00 -0.07
C ASP A 394 -6.46 8.68 0.02
N ILE A 395 -6.36 9.85 0.63
CA ILE A 395 -5.13 10.67 0.73
C ILE A 395 -3.94 9.89 1.34
N TRP A 396 -4.22 8.85 2.12
CA TRP A 396 -3.22 7.96 2.68
C TRP A 396 -2.33 7.28 1.63
N PHE A 397 -2.82 7.16 0.39
CA PHE A 397 -2.02 6.69 -0.74
C PHE A 397 -0.88 7.68 -1.02
N ASN A 398 -1.18 8.96 -1.17
CA ASN A 398 -0.20 10.02 -1.43
C ASN A 398 0.77 10.13 -0.24
N GLU A 399 0.26 10.48 0.91
CA GLU A 399 1.05 10.81 2.09
C GLU A 399 1.77 9.60 2.69
N GLY A 400 1.11 8.44 2.67
CA GLY A 400 1.71 7.20 3.16
C GLY A 400 2.91 6.76 2.34
N LEU A 401 2.85 6.84 1.01
CA LEU A 401 3.98 6.52 0.12
C LEU A 401 5.07 7.59 0.16
N ALA A 402 4.71 8.87 0.22
CA ALA A 402 5.70 9.93 0.37
C ALA A 402 6.46 9.81 1.70
N THR A 403 5.75 9.57 2.81
CA THR A 403 6.39 9.30 4.11
C THR A 403 7.22 8.01 4.09
N TYR A 404 6.79 6.98 3.36
CA TYR A 404 7.60 5.77 3.20
C TYR A 404 8.84 6.01 2.34
N THR A 405 8.78 6.95 1.38
CA THR A 405 9.95 7.36 0.59
C THR A 405 11.07 7.95 1.45
N GLU A 406 10.73 8.63 2.54
CA GLU A 406 11.71 9.09 3.53
C GLU A 406 12.47 7.92 4.19
N ALA A 407 11.75 6.83 4.51
CA ALA A 407 12.37 5.62 5.05
C ALA A 407 13.18 4.86 3.99
N LEU A 408 12.73 4.84 2.73
CA LEU A 408 13.48 4.28 1.62
C LEU A 408 14.76 5.07 1.34
N TRP A 409 14.75 6.39 1.46
CA TRP A 409 15.97 7.20 1.39
C TRP A 409 16.95 6.83 2.50
N ALA A 410 16.47 6.68 3.74
CA ALA A 410 17.33 6.23 4.84
C ALA A 410 17.95 4.84 4.56
N GLU A 411 17.19 3.93 3.94
CA GLU A 411 17.66 2.58 3.56
C GLU A 411 18.69 2.62 2.44
N ARG A 412 18.52 3.51 1.45
CA ARG A 412 19.18 3.39 0.13
C ARG A 412 20.26 4.43 -0.13
N LYS A 413 20.35 5.52 0.64
CA LYS A 413 21.37 6.55 0.45
C LYS A 413 22.78 6.00 0.61
N ILE A 414 23.74 6.61 -0.07
CA ILE A 414 25.14 6.23 0.03
C ILE A 414 25.60 6.23 1.49
N GLY A 415 26.26 5.16 1.92
CA GLY A 415 26.71 4.97 3.30
C GLY A 415 25.63 4.51 4.28
N SER A 416 24.45 4.17 3.79
CA SER A 416 23.37 3.60 4.62
C SER A 416 23.73 2.23 5.19
N THR A 417 23.14 1.89 6.35
CA THR A 417 23.17 0.54 6.93
C THR A 417 22.04 -0.35 6.41
N GLY A 418 21.36 0.05 5.32
CA GLY A 418 20.32 -0.73 4.66
C GLY A 418 19.12 -0.99 5.57
N GLN A 419 18.72 -2.27 5.74
CA GLN A 419 17.58 -2.66 6.56
C GLN A 419 17.58 -2.06 7.97
N SER A 420 18.74 -1.90 8.61
CA SER A 420 18.81 -1.29 9.94
C SER A 420 18.42 0.18 9.93
N ALA A 421 18.81 0.91 8.88
CA ALA A 421 18.41 2.31 8.70
C ALA A 421 16.90 2.44 8.40
N LEU A 422 16.37 1.53 7.55
CA LEU A 422 14.93 1.44 7.29
C LEU A 422 14.14 1.21 8.57
N VAL A 423 14.52 0.23 9.38
CA VAL A 423 13.88 -0.09 10.66
C VAL A 423 13.93 1.12 11.62
N SER A 424 15.06 1.82 11.68
CA SER A 424 15.21 3.01 12.52
C SER A 424 14.29 4.14 12.05
N ALA A 425 14.21 4.37 10.74
CA ALA A 425 13.34 5.38 10.14
C ALA A 425 11.85 5.05 10.37
N MET A 426 11.45 3.79 10.23
CA MET A 426 10.07 3.37 10.49
C MET A 426 9.71 3.48 11.97
N ASN A 427 10.61 3.12 12.88
CA ASN A 427 10.37 3.28 14.32
C ASN A 427 10.22 4.74 14.73
N ALA A 428 10.96 5.67 14.10
CA ALA A 428 10.79 7.12 14.34
C ALA A 428 9.40 7.63 13.91
N ARG A 429 8.78 6.95 12.93
CA ARG A 429 7.43 7.25 12.41
C ARG A 429 6.32 6.41 13.06
N LYS A 430 6.62 5.68 14.12
CA LYS A 430 5.61 4.86 14.79
C LYS A 430 4.63 5.77 15.54
N PRO A 431 3.31 5.75 15.24
CA PRO A 431 2.33 6.53 15.99
C PRO A 431 2.33 6.17 17.46
N SER A 432 1.89 7.05 18.34
CA SER A 432 1.66 6.69 19.75
C SER A 432 0.55 5.62 19.85
N SER A 433 0.53 4.87 20.96
CA SER A 433 -0.48 3.82 21.18
C SER A 433 -1.90 4.37 21.31
N THR A 434 -2.05 5.67 21.58
CA THR A 434 -3.33 6.37 21.61
C THR A 434 -3.71 6.90 20.22
N ALA A 435 -2.76 7.47 19.49
CA ALA A 435 -2.99 8.03 18.17
C ALA A 435 -3.35 6.94 17.11
N VAL A 436 -2.79 5.74 17.23
CA VAL A 436 -3.07 4.61 16.32
C VAL A 436 -4.53 4.13 16.38
N ALA A 437 -5.32 4.58 17.34
CA ALA A 437 -6.74 4.21 17.49
C ALA A 437 -7.61 4.62 16.29
N GLY A 438 -7.22 5.66 15.57
CA GLY A 438 -7.91 6.12 14.36
C GLY A 438 -7.64 5.25 13.13
N THR A 439 -8.41 5.54 12.09
CA THR A 439 -8.33 4.87 10.79
C THR A 439 -7.37 5.62 9.85
N VAL A 440 -6.78 4.88 8.92
CA VAL A 440 -5.96 5.47 7.84
C VAL A 440 -6.87 6.07 6.77
N TYR A 441 -7.98 5.41 6.46
CA TYR A 441 -9.03 5.95 5.61
C TYR A 441 -9.71 7.13 6.28
N VAL A 442 -9.82 8.26 5.59
CA VAL A 442 -10.40 9.49 6.12
C VAL A 442 -11.90 9.48 5.89
N TYR A 443 -12.69 9.28 6.94
CA TYR A 443 -14.15 9.26 6.84
C TYR A 443 -14.77 10.67 6.74
N ASP A 444 -14.17 11.67 7.37
CA ASP A 444 -14.63 13.06 7.29
C ASP A 444 -13.62 13.94 6.55
N THR A 445 -13.85 14.14 5.27
CA THR A 445 -13.02 14.98 4.40
C THR A 445 -13.35 16.47 4.49
N SER A 446 -14.28 16.87 5.32
CA SER A 446 -14.56 18.28 5.57
C SER A 446 -13.66 18.88 6.66
N ASP A 447 -12.94 18.02 7.41
CA ASP A 447 -11.98 18.43 8.43
C ASP A 447 -10.54 18.26 7.90
N ASN A 448 -9.87 19.36 7.66
CA ASN A 448 -8.48 19.38 7.23
C ASN A 448 -7.53 18.67 8.22
N ASN A 449 -7.84 18.69 9.53
CA ASN A 449 -7.03 17.94 10.50
C ASN A 449 -7.22 16.42 10.37
N ALA A 450 -8.34 15.97 9.86
CA ALA A 450 -8.55 14.56 9.55
C ALA A 450 -7.79 14.18 8.27
N ILE A 451 -7.90 15.00 7.20
CA ILE A 451 -7.20 14.78 5.91
C ILE A 451 -5.66 14.74 6.13
N PHE A 452 -5.13 15.65 6.94
CA PHE A 452 -3.68 15.80 7.18
C PHE A 452 -3.26 15.36 8.60
N ASN A 453 -3.90 14.30 9.11
CA ASN A 453 -3.54 13.73 10.42
C ASN A 453 -2.18 13.03 10.33
N SER A 454 -1.15 13.66 10.91
CA SER A 454 0.23 13.17 10.85
C SER A 454 0.41 11.76 11.39
N ALA A 455 -0.29 11.40 12.46
CA ALA A 455 -0.19 10.09 13.08
C ALA A 455 -0.84 8.98 12.25
N LEU A 456 -1.90 9.29 11.50
CA LEU A 456 -2.72 8.31 10.78
C LEU A 456 -2.41 8.29 9.28
N VAL A 457 -2.58 9.42 8.62
CA VAL A 457 -2.51 9.53 7.16
C VAL A 457 -1.06 9.48 6.66
N TYR A 458 -0.11 9.96 7.45
CA TYR A 458 1.34 9.90 7.19
C TYR A 458 1.98 8.68 7.85
N ASN A 459 2.08 8.70 9.18
CA ASN A 459 2.88 7.72 9.93
C ASN A 459 2.28 6.31 9.88
N LYS A 460 1.00 6.11 10.27
CA LYS A 460 0.37 4.79 10.20
C LYS A 460 0.26 4.31 8.76
N ALA A 461 -0.05 5.19 7.79
CA ALA A 461 -0.12 4.85 6.39
C ALA A 461 1.23 4.39 5.83
N SER A 462 2.35 5.04 6.18
CA SER A 462 3.69 4.56 5.80
C SER A 462 3.98 3.17 6.35
N TRP A 463 3.52 2.86 7.58
CA TRP A 463 3.58 1.51 8.14
C TRP A 463 2.72 0.51 7.38
N VAL A 464 1.57 0.91 6.83
CA VAL A 464 0.76 0.03 5.96
C VAL A 464 1.57 -0.40 4.74
N TRP A 465 2.23 0.53 4.06
CA TRP A 465 3.11 0.22 2.92
C TRP A 465 4.33 -0.63 3.32
N HIS A 466 4.94 -0.32 4.46
CA HIS A 466 6.04 -1.11 5.01
C HIS A 466 5.62 -2.55 5.32
N MET A 467 4.45 -2.74 5.93
CA MET A 467 3.90 -4.07 6.20
C MET A 467 3.59 -4.84 4.92
N MET A 468 3.02 -4.20 3.89
CA MET A 468 2.80 -4.82 2.58
C MET A 468 4.11 -5.36 2.01
N ARG A 469 5.19 -4.54 2.02
CA ARG A 469 6.52 -4.98 1.60
C ARG A 469 7.02 -6.18 2.42
N GLY A 470 6.85 -6.17 3.74
CA GLY A 470 7.22 -7.28 4.61
C GLY A 470 6.43 -8.57 4.36
N VAL A 471 5.14 -8.45 4.01
CA VAL A 471 4.28 -9.60 3.72
C VAL A 471 4.64 -10.26 2.39
N MET A 472 4.81 -9.45 1.34
CA MET A 472 5.00 -9.96 -0.03
C MET A 472 6.46 -10.06 -0.47
N GLY A 473 7.38 -9.41 0.22
CA GLY A 473 8.80 -9.34 -0.15
C GLY A 473 9.09 -8.26 -1.20
N ASP A 474 10.37 -7.89 -1.31
CA ASP A 474 10.84 -6.77 -2.12
C ASP A 474 10.43 -6.86 -3.60
N ALA A 475 10.71 -8.00 -4.24
CA ALA A 475 10.47 -8.16 -5.68
C ALA A 475 8.99 -7.93 -6.04
N MET A 476 8.07 -8.50 -5.28
CA MET A 476 6.64 -8.37 -5.51
C MET A 476 6.15 -6.97 -5.14
N PHE A 477 6.70 -6.35 -4.10
CA PHE A 477 6.35 -4.98 -3.72
C PHE A 477 6.77 -3.96 -4.78
N TRP A 478 7.97 -4.08 -5.36
CA TRP A 478 8.40 -3.18 -6.44
C TRP A 478 7.58 -3.41 -7.71
N ASN A 479 7.20 -4.66 -7.99
CA ASN A 479 6.26 -4.97 -9.09
C ASN A 479 4.89 -4.34 -8.85
N LEU A 480 4.37 -4.39 -7.63
CA LEU A 480 3.11 -3.71 -7.25
C LEU A 480 3.15 -2.21 -7.58
N LEU A 481 4.23 -1.52 -7.19
CA LEU A 481 4.38 -0.09 -7.50
C LEU A 481 4.53 0.17 -8.99
N ALA A 482 5.16 -0.73 -9.73
CA ALA A 482 5.23 -0.66 -11.19
C ALA A 482 3.85 -0.81 -11.84
N GLU A 483 3.02 -1.74 -11.34
CA GLU A 483 1.65 -1.96 -11.81
C GLU A 483 0.74 -0.75 -11.52
N PHE A 484 0.85 -0.11 -10.37
CA PHE A 484 0.12 1.15 -10.13
C PHE A 484 0.43 2.20 -11.18
N ARG A 485 1.70 2.37 -11.55
CA ARG A 485 2.09 3.31 -12.61
C ARG A 485 1.62 2.85 -13.99
N ALA A 486 1.67 1.55 -14.28
CA ALA A 486 1.22 1.03 -15.56
C ALA A 486 -0.28 1.25 -15.79
N GLN A 487 -1.08 1.10 -14.73
CA GLN A 487 -2.54 1.16 -14.82
C GLN A 487 -3.10 2.58 -14.59
N TYR A 488 -2.44 3.40 -13.74
CA TYR A 488 -3.00 4.67 -13.25
C TYR A 488 -2.11 5.90 -13.51
N SER A 489 -1.04 5.80 -14.30
CA SER A 489 -0.23 6.96 -14.67
C SER A 489 -1.08 8.06 -15.31
N GLY A 490 -0.98 9.29 -14.77
CA GLY A 490 -1.81 10.42 -15.21
C GLY A 490 -3.29 10.33 -14.77
N SER A 491 -3.61 9.45 -13.83
CA SER A 491 -4.95 9.23 -13.30
C SER A 491 -4.94 9.14 -11.77
N ALA A 492 -5.97 8.52 -11.16
CA ALA A 492 -6.14 8.46 -9.73
C ALA A 492 -6.66 7.09 -9.25
N VAL A 493 -6.39 6.77 -7.97
CA VAL A 493 -6.76 5.50 -7.32
C VAL A 493 -7.67 5.74 -6.12
N THR A 494 -8.55 4.78 -5.84
CA THR A 494 -9.27 4.63 -4.58
C THR A 494 -8.64 3.52 -3.75
N THR A 495 -8.97 3.46 -2.46
CA THR A 495 -8.56 2.33 -1.60
C THR A 495 -8.99 0.98 -2.19
N GLU A 496 -10.14 0.93 -2.87
CA GLU A 496 -10.64 -0.29 -3.51
C GLU A 496 -9.81 -0.67 -4.74
N SER A 497 -9.47 0.29 -5.60
CA SER A 497 -8.57 0.01 -6.73
C SER A 497 -7.17 -0.39 -6.27
N ILE A 498 -6.68 0.14 -5.13
CA ILE A 498 -5.43 -0.30 -4.51
C ILE A 498 -5.52 -1.79 -4.13
N ARG A 499 -6.63 -2.21 -3.49
CA ARG A 499 -6.88 -3.61 -3.13
C ARG A 499 -6.91 -4.51 -4.37
N GLU A 500 -7.61 -4.09 -5.43
CA GLU A 500 -7.71 -4.85 -6.67
C GLU A 500 -6.34 -5.10 -7.32
N VAL A 501 -5.48 -4.09 -7.38
CA VAL A 501 -4.10 -4.25 -7.89
C VAL A 501 -3.27 -5.16 -6.97
N LEU A 502 -3.44 -5.07 -5.64
CA LEU A 502 -2.82 -5.98 -4.69
C LEU A 502 -3.22 -7.44 -4.94
N ASP A 503 -4.52 -7.70 -5.11
CA ASP A 503 -5.04 -9.03 -5.38
C ASP A 503 -4.52 -9.56 -6.72
N GLN A 504 -4.51 -8.73 -7.75
CA GLN A 504 -3.99 -9.06 -9.08
C GLN A 504 -2.50 -9.45 -9.04
N VAL A 505 -1.67 -8.64 -8.39
CA VAL A 505 -0.21 -8.84 -8.35
C VAL A 505 0.17 -10.04 -7.50
N THR A 506 -0.53 -10.25 -6.40
CA THR A 506 -0.17 -11.30 -5.44
C THR A 506 -0.87 -12.64 -5.68
N GLY A 507 -1.98 -12.63 -6.42
CA GLY A 507 -2.89 -13.78 -6.55
C GLY A 507 -3.58 -14.16 -5.24
N LYS A 508 -3.65 -13.23 -4.25
CA LYS A 508 -4.22 -13.46 -2.92
C LYS A 508 -5.24 -12.38 -2.59
N ASP A 509 -6.22 -12.71 -1.75
CA ASP A 509 -7.19 -11.74 -1.23
C ASP A 509 -6.54 -10.85 -0.15
N PHE A 510 -6.38 -9.56 -0.44
CA PHE A 510 -5.90 -8.55 0.49
C PHE A 510 -7.03 -7.77 1.19
N ALA A 511 -8.29 -8.08 0.93
CA ALA A 511 -9.41 -7.43 1.61
C ALA A 511 -9.32 -7.50 3.16
N PRO A 512 -8.91 -8.63 3.78
CA PRO A 512 -8.71 -8.68 5.23
C PRO A 512 -7.60 -7.74 5.72
N PHE A 513 -6.52 -7.59 4.98
CA PHE A 513 -5.42 -6.68 5.31
C PHE A 513 -5.88 -5.21 5.23
N ILE A 514 -6.49 -4.81 4.12
CA ILE A 514 -7.01 -3.45 3.92
C ILE A 514 -8.06 -3.13 5.00
N ASN A 515 -8.98 -4.06 5.28
CA ASN A 515 -9.99 -3.85 6.32
C ASN A 515 -9.37 -3.61 7.70
N GLN A 516 -8.35 -4.39 8.09
CA GLN A 516 -7.73 -4.30 9.41
C GLN A 516 -6.84 -3.07 9.58
N TRP A 517 -6.13 -2.65 8.54
CA TRP A 517 -5.09 -1.64 8.65
C TRP A 517 -5.47 -0.26 8.10
N VAL A 518 -6.41 -0.21 7.16
CA VAL A 518 -6.85 1.03 6.52
C VAL A 518 -8.21 1.48 7.06
N TYR A 519 -9.22 0.60 7.01
CA TYR A 519 -10.58 0.95 7.43
C TYR A 519 -10.84 0.84 8.94
N GLN A 520 -9.98 0.14 9.69
CA GLN A 520 -10.10 0.01 11.14
C GLN A 520 -8.92 0.61 11.88
N GLY A 521 -9.17 0.95 13.16
CA GLY A 521 -8.16 1.49 14.05
C GLY A 521 -7.36 0.44 14.80
N GLY A 522 -6.34 0.90 15.52
CA GLY A 522 -5.53 0.09 16.39
C GLY A 522 -4.30 -0.55 15.73
N ALA A 523 -3.57 -1.29 16.54
CA ALA A 523 -2.47 -2.17 16.17
C ALA A 523 -2.28 -3.24 17.26
N PRO A 524 -1.66 -4.39 16.96
CA PRO A 524 -1.50 -5.49 17.89
C PRO A 524 -0.46 -5.19 18.98
N THR A 525 -0.67 -5.83 20.13
CA THR A 525 0.33 -6.02 21.18
C THR A 525 0.50 -7.53 21.36
N TYR A 526 1.69 -8.03 21.08
CA TYR A 526 1.97 -9.45 21.08
C TYR A 526 2.60 -9.93 22.37
N PHE A 527 2.14 -11.11 22.84
CA PHE A 527 2.86 -12.00 23.72
C PHE A 527 3.22 -13.25 22.94
N LYS A 528 4.39 -13.80 23.19
CA LYS A 528 4.93 -14.96 22.48
C LYS A 528 5.59 -15.94 23.43
N GLY A 529 5.34 -17.21 23.23
CA GLY A 529 6.00 -18.27 23.99
C GLY A 529 6.28 -19.49 23.13
N PHE A 530 7.27 -20.30 23.50
CA PHE A 530 7.58 -21.53 22.81
C PHE A 530 8.03 -22.63 23.78
N ALA A 531 7.93 -23.87 23.30
CA ALA A 531 8.47 -25.07 23.94
C ALA A 531 9.08 -25.99 22.88
N PRO A 532 10.19 -26.65 23.15
CA PRO A 532 10.74 -27.68 22.28
C PRO A 532 9.83 -28.92 22.26
N LEU A 533 9.75 -29.57 21.11
CA LEU A 533 9.09 -30.87 20.93
C LEU A 533 10.05 -31.79 20.18
N THR A 534 10.18 -33.04 20.65
CA THR A 534 10.94 -34.07 19.92
C THR A 534 10.03 -35.27 19.69
N VAL A 535 9.87 -35.66 18.43
CA VAL A 535 9.12 -36.84 18.03
C VAL A 535 9.96 -37.63 17.02
N ASN A 536 10.16 -38.90 17.26
CA ASN A 536 10.94 -39.80 16.41
C ASN A 536 12.33 -39.26 16.03
N GLY A 537 13.00 -38.60 16.98
CA GLY A 537 14.34 -38.03 16.79
C GLY A 537 14.37 -36.71 16.01
N LYS A 538 13.26 -36.23 15.52
CA LYS A 538 13.12 -34.93 14.86
C LYS A 538 12.70 -33.86 15.86
N THR A 539 13.22 -32.66 15.70
CA THR A 539 12.97 -31.54 16.59
C THR A 539 12.06 -30.50 15.97
N TYR A 540 11.15 -29.96 16.81
CA TYR A 540 10.18 -28.95 16.44
C TYR A 540 10.13 -27.86 17.51
N ALA A 541 9.68 -26.67 17.12
CA ALA A 541 9.19 -25.64 18.04
C ALA A 541 7.67 -25.67 18.08
N LYS A 542 7.08 -25.90 19.27
CA LYS A 542 5.69 -25.56 19.56
C LYS A 542 5.70 -24.11 20.04
N PHE A 543 4.88 -23.24 19.47
CA PHE A 543 4.86 -21.85 19.88
C PHE A 543 3.47 -21.25 19.75
N HIS A 544 3.25 -20.16 20.47
CA HIS A 544 2.01 -19.39 20.35
C HIS A 544 2.32 -17.90 20.16
N ILE A 545 1.36 -17.24 19.53
CA ILE A 545 1.30 -15.79 19.39
C ILE A 545 -0.04 -15.35 19.96
N ARG A 546 -0.02 -14.51 20.99
CA ARG A 546 -1.21 -14.01 21.67
C ARG A 546 -1.30 -12.51 21.54
N GLN A 547 -2.46 -12.01 21.08
CA GLN A 547 -2.75 -10.60 20.90
C GLN A 547 -3.56 -10.07 22.07
N THR A 548 -3.10 -8.97 22.69
CA THR A 548 -3.67 -8.43 23.94
C THR A 548 -4.17 -6.99 23.84
N GLN A 549 -4.15 -6.39 22.65
CA GLN A 549 -4.77 -5.07 22.42
C GLN A 549 -6.27 -5.10 22.75
N SER A 550 -6.89 -3.92 22.93
CA SER A 550 -8.32 -3.78 23.21
C SER A 550 -9.18 -4.66 22.30
N THR A 551 -10.26 -5.21 22.83
CA THR A 551 -11.26 -5.98 22.06
C THR A 551 -12.06 -5.13 21.09
N SER A 552 -12.00 -3.79 21.20
CA SER A 552 -12.55 -2.87 20.21
C SER A 552 -11.77 -2.86 18.89
N TYR A 553 -10.51 -3.35 18.89
CA TYR A 553 -9.70 -3.51 17.69
C TYR A 553 -9.82 -4.93 17.13
N PRO A 554 -9.57 -5.11 15.83
CA PRO A 554 -9.63 -6.43 15.23
C PRO A 554 -8.60 -7.40 15.80
N THR A 555 -8.78 -8.68 15.53
CA THR A 555 -7.69 -9.64 15.57
C THR A 555 -6.88 -9.46 14.29
N PHE A 556 -5.60 -9.09 14.41
CA PHE A 556 -4.73 -8.87 13.26
C PHE A 556 -4.22 -10.21 12.73
N THR A 557 -4.54 -10.50 11.47
CA THR A 557 -4.20 -11.77 10.80
C THR A 557 -3.02 -11.63 9.83
N THR A 558 -2.35 -10.48 9.86
CA THR A 558 -1.18 -10.21 9.01
C THR A 558 -0.10 -11.26 9.24
N PRO A 559 0.44 -11.90 8.18
CA PRO A 559 1.54 -12.84 8.29
C PRO A 559 2.76 -12.21 8.95
N ILE A 560 3.33 -12.91 9.94
CA ILE A 560 4.43 -12.41 10.76
C ILE A 560 5.59 -13.40 10.81
N ASP A 561 6.81 -12.88 10.71
CA ASP A 561 8.02 -13.66 10.75
C ASP A 561 8.30 -14.19 12.16
N SER A 562 8.56 -15.50 12.24
CA SER A 562 8.82 -16.25 13.47
C SER A 562 10.16 -16.98 13.34
N GLN A 563 11.19 -16.45 14.01
CA GLN A 563 12.56 -16.98 13.95
C GLN A 563 12.87 -17.85 15.16
N PHE A 564 13.36 -19.05 14.92
CA PHE A 564 13.85 -19.95 15.97
C PHE A 564 15.36 -20.14 15.83
N THR A 565 16.08 -20.01 16.94
CA THR A 565 17.52 -20.23 17.03
C THR A 565 17.77 -21.53 17.77
N SER A 566 18.74 -22.32 17.31
CA SER A 566 19.21 -23.56 17.91
C SER A 566 20.73 -23.67 17.84
N GLY A 567 21.31 -24.70 18.43
CA GLY A 567 22.76 -24.97 18.31
C GLY A 567 23.23 -25.28 16.89
N ALA A 568 22.30 -25.62 15.97
CA ALA A 568 22.57 -25.89 14.55
C ALA A 568 22.23 -24.69 13.62
N GLY A 569 21.95 -23.51 14.18
CA GLY A 569 21.62 -22.31 13.42
C GLY A 569 20.17 -21.83 13.63
N SER A 570 19.75 -20.86 12.81
CA SER A 570 18.41 -20.26 12.88
C SER A 570 17.58 -20.64 11.67
N VAL A 571 16.27 -20.78 11.88
CA VAL A 571 15.26 -20.95 10.84
C VAL A 571 14.14 -19.93 11.03
N MET A 572 13.55 -19.46 9.92
CA MET A 572 12.46 -18.50 9.94
C MET A 572 11.23 -19.06 9.24
N TYR A 573 10.07 -18.83 9.85
CA TYR A 573 8.76 -19.16 9.30
C TYR A 573 7.88 -17.92 9.28
N LYS A 574 7.08 -17.78 8.25
CA LYS A 574 6.02 -16.77 8.19
C LYS A 574 4.70 -17.45 8.56
N VAL A 575 4.05 -16.99 9.62
CA VAL A 575 2.77 -17.54 10.10
C VAL A 575 1.74 -16.43 10.23
N ALA A 576 0.47 -16.73 9.95
CA ALA A 576 -0.63 -15.79 10.08
C ALA A 576 -1.49 -16.18 11.30
N PRO A 577 -1.54 -15.35 12.36
CA PRO A 577 -2.48 -15.59 13.46
C PRO A 577 -3.93 -15.49 12.97
N VAL A 578 -4.77 -16.45 13.31
CA VAL A 578 -6.20 -16.46 12.93
C VAL A 578 -7.13 -16.13 14.10
N ALA A 579 -6.60 -16.15 15.33
CA ALA A 579 -7.32 -15.87 16.56
C ALA A 579 -6.48 -14.99 17.51
N ARG A 580 -7.10 -14.50 18.58
CA ARG A 580 -6.39 -13.75 19.65
C ARG A 580 -5.24 -14.53 20.28
N THR A 581 -5.33 -15.84 20.28
CA THR A 581 -4.22 -16.74 20.58
C THR A 581 -4.19 -17.79 19.48
N SER A 582 -3.07 -17.90 18.80
CA SER A 582 -2.83 -18.90 17.77
C SER A 582 -1.60 -19.73 18.11
N TRP A 583 -1.67 -21.03 17.84
CA TRP A 583 -0.62 -22.01 18.14
C TRP A 583 -0.09 -22.65 16.87
N PHE A 584 1.19 -22.83 16.80
CA PHE A 584 1.86 -23.39 15.63
C PHE A 584 2.94 -24.40 16.05
N VAL A 585 3.23 -25.34 15.18
CA VAL A 585 4.37 -26.26 15.29
C VAL A 585 5.18 -26.18 14.01
N ARG A 586 6.48 -25.97 14.13
CA ARG A 586 7.36 -25.92 12.97
C ARG A 586 8.66 -26.69 13.23
N PRO A 587 9.23 -27.38 12.22
CA PRO A 587 10.47 -28.13 12.39
C PRO A 587 11.64 -27.17 12.69
N THR A 588 12.61 -27.68 13.46
CA THR A 588 13.84 -26.92 13.77
C THR A 588 15.05 -27.81 13.54
N PRO A 589 16.21 -27.26 13.10
CA PRO A 589 17.41 -28.05 12.81
C PRO A 589 17.96 -28.81 14.02
N ALA A 590 17.76 -28.27 15.22
CA ALA A 590 18.05 -28.87 16.52
C ALA A 590 17.07 -28.28 17.55
N THR A 591 17.14 -28.72 18.80
CA THR A 591 16.29 -28.20 19.89
C THR A 591 16.35 -26.68 19.94
N PRO A 592 15.21 -25.98 19.79
CA PRO A 592 15.18 -24.52 19.78
C PRO A 592 15.51 -23.97 21.17
N THR A 593 16.34 -22.91 21.18
CA THR A 593 16.78 -22.23 22.42
C THR A 593 16.26 -20.78 22.51
N ALA A 594 15.85 -20.19 21.38
CA ALA A 594 15.26 -18.84 21.36
C ALA A 594 14.16 -18.73 20.29
N PHE A 595 13.19 -17.86 20.56
CA PHE A 595 12.14 -17.46 19.65
C PHE A 595 12.10 -15.95 19.50
N ASN A 596 12.28 -15.44 18.29
CA ASN A 596 12.14 -14.02 17.93
C ASN A 596 10.97 -13.85 16.99
N LEU A 597 9.98 -13.06 17.44
CA LEU A 597 8.83 -12.68 16.63
C LEU A 597 9.14 -11.37 15.90
N ASP A 598 8.89 -11.33 14.59
CA ASP A 598 9.14 -10.17 13.74
C ASP A 598 10.54 -9.53 13.98
N PRO A 599 11.63 -10.29 13.75
CA PRO A 599 12.99 -9.81 14.05
C PRO A 599 13.38 -8.61 13.19
N ASN A 600 12.83 -8.49 11.99
CA ASN A 600 13.11 -7.41 11.04
C ASN A 600 12.16 -6.21 11.17
N THR A 601 11.23 -6.23 12.13
CA THR A 601 10.30 -5.13 12.43
C THR A 601 9.44 -4.74 11.22
N TRP A 602 8.87 -5.72 10.55
CA TRP A 602 7.95 -5.50 9.44
C TRP A 602 6.55 -5.09 9.90
N ILE A 603 6.13 -5.44 11.13
CA ILE A 603 4.76 -5.26 11.59
C ILE A 603 4.67 -4.12 12.60
N LEU A 604 3.77 -3.17 12.37
CA LEU A 604 3.42 -2.17 13.38
C LEU A 604 2.81 -2.85 14.60
N ASN A 605 3.46 -2.74 15.76
CA ASN A 605 3.00 -3.37 17.00
C ASN A 605 3.47 -2.57 18.23
N TYR A 606 2.80 -2.77 19.38
CA TYR A 606 3.15 -2.09 20.65
C TYR A 606 3.76 -3.02 21.69
N GLY A 607 4.29 -4.14 21.29
CA GLY A 607 5.04 -5.04 22.14
C GLY A 607 5.16 -6.45 21.54
N LYS A 608 6.27 -7.12 21.89
CA LYS A 608 6.57 -8.52 21.52
C LYS A 608 7.11 -9.21 22.78
N THR A 609 6.30 -9.22 23.88
CA THR A 609 6.71 -9.71 25.20
C THR A 609 6.83 -11.23 25.21
N ALA A 610 7.94 -11.75 25.72
CA ALA A 610 8.10 -13.17 25.93
C ALA A 610 7.33 -13.63 27.16
N GLU A 611 6.67 -14.79 27.07
CA GLU A 611 6.01 -15.47 28.16
C GLU A 611 6.28 -16.98 28.09
N THR A 612 5.93 -17.71 29.15
CA THR A 612 5.97 -19.17 29.15
C THR A 612 5.00 -19.70 28.10
N TYR A 613 5.37 -20.77 27.39
CA TYR A 613 4.47 -21.41 26.43
C TYR A 613 3.12 -21.78 27.08
N VAL A 614 2.05 -21.25 26.51
CA VAL A 614 0.66 -21.55 26.95
C VAL A 614 0.21 -22.82 26.27
N SER A 615 0.16 -23.93 27.03
CA SER A 615 -0.29 -25.23 26.54
C SER A 615 -1.82 -25.39 26.59
N ALA A 616 -2.49 -24.64 27.43
CA ALA A 616 -3.96 -24.68 27.52
C ALA A 616 -4.59 -24.18 26.22
N GLY A 617 -5.35 -25.05 25.55
CA GLY A 617 -5.96 -24.76 24.25
C GLY A 617 -5.05 -24.99 23.04
N SER A 618 -3.78 -25.38 23.26
CA SER A 618 -2.87 -25.74 22.16
C SER A 618 -3.37 -26.99 21.43
N PRO A 619 -3.65 -26.90 20.11
CA PRO A 619 -4.13 -28.08 19.37
C PRO A 619 -2.99 -29.04 19.04
N PRO A 620 -3.27 -30.36 18.96
CA PRO A 620 -2.38 -31.28 18.27
C PRO A 620 -2.35 -31.00 16.78
N VAL A 621 -1.26 -31.37 16.11
CA VAL A 621 -1.08 -31.24 14.67
C VAL A 621 -0.52 -32.52 14.06
N ILE A 622 -0.66 -32.71 12.76
CA ILE A 622 0.04 -33.74 11.98
C ILE A 622 1.42 -33.18 11.66
N LEU A 623 2.46 -33.83 12.17
CA LEU A 623 3.87 -33.43 11.96
C LEU A 623 4.39 -33.89 10.60
N GLU A 624 4.03 -35.15 10.24
CA GLU A 624 4.54 -35.79 9.03
C GLU A 624 3.48 -36.70 8.41
N GLY A 625 3.53 -36.83 7.10
CA GLY A 625 2.79 -37.78 6.29
C GLY A 625 3.76 -38.60 5.43
N LEU A 626 3.55 -39.89 5.31
CA LEU A 626 4.29 -40.76 4.38
C LEU A 626 3.26 -41.60 3.60
N PRO A 627 3.18 -41.47 2.26
CA PRO A 627 3.92 -40.53 1.42
C PRO A 627 3.68 -39.08 1.80
N VAL A 628 4.69 -38.21 1.55
CA VAL A 628 4.53 -36.76 1.80
C VAL A 628 3.56 -36.14 0.79
N PRO A 629 2.90 -35.00 1.14
CA PRO A 629 2.06 -34.26 0.17
C PRO A 629 2.82 -33.97 -1.13
N GLY A 630 2.20 -34.24 -2.28
CA GLY A 630 2.78 -34.05 -3.60
C GLY A 630 3.82 -35.09 -4.03
N ALA A 631 4.07 -36.11 -3.22
CA ALA A 631 4.98 -37.20 -3.62
C ALA A 631 4.47 -37.93 -4.86
N THR A 632 5.40 -38.36 -5.70
CA THR A 632 5.14 -39.15 -6.92
C THR A 632 6.01 -40.42 -6.94
N PRO A 633 5.83 -41.37 -5.97
CA PRO A 633 6.57 -42.61 -5.98
C PRO A 633 6.22 -43.46 -7.21
N GLU A 634 7.22 -44.05 -7.83
CA GLU A 634 7.01 -45.03 -8.89
C GLU A 634 6.36 -46.31 -8.35
N PHE A 635 5.66 -47.05 -9.20
CA PHE A 635 4.94 -48.27 -8.81
C PHE A 635 5.84 -49.31 -8.13
N VAL A 636 7.08 -49.47 -8.57
CA VAL A 636 8.06 -50.43 -8.00
C VAL A 636 8.30 -50.18 -6.51
N VAL A 637 8.34 -48.90 -6.11
CA VAL A 637 8.52 -48.45 -4.71
C VAL A 637 7.22 -47.98 -4.09
N SER A 638 6.11 -48.36 -4.71
CA SER A 638 4.77 -47.91 -4.24
C SER A 638 4.51 -48.29 -2.78
N PRO A 639 3.93 -47.36 -2.03
CA PRO A 639 3.64 -47.62 -0.62
C PRO A 639 2.56 -48.68 -0.46
N SER A 640 2.75 -49.58 0.52
CA SER A 640 1.71 -50.48 1.03
C SER A 640 0.96 -49.90 2.23
N SER A 641 1.34 -48.72 2.69
CA SER A 641 0.72 -48.04 3.83
C SER A 641 0.85 -46.54 3.72
N VAL A 642 -0.10 -45.82 4.34
CA VAL A 642 0.02 -44.40 4.69
C VAL A 642 0.32 -44.28 6.17
N LYS A 643 1.27 -43.43 6.55
CA LYS A 643 1.61 -43.14 7.94
C LYS A 643 1.43 -41.66 8.23
N LEU A 644 0.77 -41.34 9.34
CA LEU A 644 0.59 -39.98 9.84
C LEU A 644 1.16 -39.90 11.26
N THR A 645 2.19 -39.03 11.43
CA THR A 645 2.80 -38.79 12.74
C THR A 645 2.21 -37.53 13.36
N PHE A 646 1.75 -37.62 14.61
CA PHE A 646 1.11 -36.52 15.32
C PHE A 646 2.06 -35.89 16.36
N SER A 647 1.73 -34.69 16.78
CA SER A 647 2.52 -33.95 17.79
C SER A 647 2.36 -34.49 19.20
N GLU A 648 1.32 -35.25 19.45
CA GLU A 648 1.02 -35.84 20.76
C GLU A 648 0.05 -37.06 20.65
N ASN A 649 -0.29 -37.68 21.78
CA ASN A 649 -1.20 -38.82 21.80
C ASN A 649 -2.62 -38.39 21.49
N MET A 650 -3.26 -39.10 20.58
CA MET A 650 -4.56 -38.77 19.99
C MET A 650 -5.63 -39.80 20.25
N ASN A 651 -6.88 -39.36 20.44
CA ASN A 651 -8.07 -40.22 20.38
C ASN A 651 -8.42 -40.53 18.93
N LEU A 652 -7.95 -41.65 18.39
CA LEU A 652 -8.10 -42.02 16.99
C LEU A 652 -8.68 -43.41 16.83
N SER A 653 -9.40 -43.60 15.73
CA SER A 653 -9.89 -44.88 15.23
C SER A 653 -9.85 -44.94 13.71
N ALA A 654 -10.10 -46.06 13.08
CA ALA A 654 -10.20 -46.17 11.63
C ALA A 654 -11.19 -45.17 11.01
N ALA A 655 -12.29 -44.87 11.71
CA ALA A 655 -13.31 -43.92 11.25
C ALA A 655 -12.82 -42.46 11.10
N ASN A 656 -11.66 -42.17 11.67
CA ASN A 656 -11.05 -40.80 11.55
C ASN A 656 -10.22 -40.63 10.28
N PHE A 657 -10.15 -41.67 9.42
CA PHE A 657 -9.31 -41.58 8.22
C PHE A 657 -10.07 -42.06 6.98
N GLN A 658 -9.71 -41.46 5.84
CA GLN A 658 -10.13 -41.91 4.53
C GLN A 658 -8.94 -41.79 3.58
N VAL A 659 -8.77 -42.80 2.71
CA VAL A 659 -7.87 -42.72 1.57
C VAL A 659 -8.72 -42.92 0.32
N LEU A 660 -8.56 -42.01 -0.62
CA LEU A 660 -9.29 -42.02 -1.90
C LEU A 660 -8.31 -42.30 -3.02
N ARG A 661 -8.67 -43.19 -3.97
CA ARG A 661 -7.98 -43.41 -5.24
C ARG A 661 -8.83 -42.81 -6.36
N ASN A 662 -8.36 -41.78 -7.04
CA ASN A 662 -9.14 -41.06 -8.07
C ASN A 662 -10.57 -40.72 -7.61
N GLY A 663 -10.70 -40.31 -6.32
CA GLY A 663 -12.01 -40.00 -5.70
C GLY A 663 -12.79 -41.17 -5.10
N SER A 664 -12.35 -42.45 -5.29
CA SER A 664 -13.01 -43.61 -4.75
C SER A 664 -12.32 -44.15 -3.47
N PRO A 665 -13.06 -44.56 -2.41
CA PRO A 665 -12.46 -45.05 -1.17
C PRO A 665 -11.60 -46.32 -1.39
N VAL A 666 -10.45 -46.35 -0.69
CA VAL A 666 -9.56 -47.53 -0.62
C VAL A 666 -9.66 -48.12 0.79
N ALA A 667 -9.87 -49.46 0.86
CA ALA A 667 -9.89 -50.17 2.13
C ALA A 667 -8.50 -50.22 2.75
N PHE A 668 -8.42 -50.13 4.08
CA PHE A 668 -7.18 -50.28 4.86
C PHE A 668 -7.47 -50.86 6.23
N THR A 669 -6.46 -51.43 6.88
CA THR A 669 -6.45 -51.71 8.29
C THR A 669 -5.75 -50.60 9.07
N TYR A 670 -6.31 -50.20 10.22
CA TYR A 670 -5.78 -49.12 11.04
C TYR A 670 -5.00 -49.67 12.24
N SER A 671 -3.87 -49.03 12.55
CA SER A 671 -3.18 -49.26 13.81
C SER A 671 -2.60 -47.95 14.35
N TRP A 672 -2.45 -47.82 15.65
CA TRP A 672 -1.87 -46.71 16.36
C TRP A 672 -0.64 -47.15 17.12
N ASN A 673 0.51 -46.49 16.89
CA ASN A 673 1.71 -46.70 17.63
C ASN A 673 1.95 -45.52 18.59
N LEU A 674 1.69 -45.76 19.88
CA LEU A 674 1.82 -44.72 20.91
C LEU A 674 3.30 -44.28 21.12
N ALA A 675 4.27 -45.17 20.93
CA ALA A 675 5.67 -44.81 21.12
C ALA A 675 6.21 -43.83 20.04
N THR A 676 5.68 -43.94 18.82
CA THR A 676 6.06 -43.10 17.68
C THR A 676 5.01 -42.05 17.34
N LEU A 677 3.87 -42.02 18.06
CA LEU A 677 2.72 -41.14 17.80
C LEU A 677 2.21 -41.24 16.35
N THR A 678 2.22 -42.44 15.79
CA THR A 678 1.95 -42.67 14.37
C THR A 678 0.71 -43.52 14.17
N ALA A 679 -0.22 -43.00 13.38
CA ALA A 679 -1.30 -43.77 12.77
C ALA A 679 -0.80 -44.40 11.48
N MET A 680 -1.02 -45.70 11.31
CA MET A 680 -0.70 -46.43 10.09
C MET A 680 -2.00 -46.98 9.47
N LEU A 681 -2.19 -46.66 8.20
CA LEU A 681 -3.24 -47.15 7.32
C LEU A 681 -2.63 -48.16 6.36
N GLN A 682 -2.74 -49.45 6.67
CA GLN A 682 -2.11 -50.53 5.92
C GLN A 682 -3.06 -51.04 4.86
N PHE A 683 -2.62 -51.12 3.62
CA PHE A 683 -3.35 -51.69 2.50
C PHE A 683 -3.05 -53.17 2.34
N GLU A 684 -3.95 -53.91 1.69
CA GLU A 684 -3.81 -55.32 1.43
C GLU A 684 -2.64 -55.60 0.46
N SER A 685 -2.44 -54.68 -0.49
CA SER A 685 -1.38 -54.72 -1.48
C SER A 685 -0.71 -53.38 -1.67
N LYS A 686 0.37 -53.29 -2.46
CA LYS A 686 0.92 -52.01 -2.90
C LYS A 686 -0.15 -51.18 -3.65
N LEU A 687 -0.07 -49.86 -3.54
CA LEU A 687 -0.98 -48.95 -4.25
C LEU A 687 -0.62 -48.91 -5.71
N SER A 688 -1.59 -49.08 -6.59
CA SER A 688 -1.43 -48.99 -8.04
C SER A 688 -1.28 -47.52 -8.52
N ALA A 689 -0.86 -47.34 -9.77
CA ALA A 689 -0.72 -46.03 -10.38
C ALA A 689 -2.07 -45.27 -10.36
N ALA A 690 -2.12 -44.15 -9.66
CA ALA A 690 -3.30 -43.29 -9.52
C ALA A 690 -2.96 -42.03 -8.68
N VAL A 691 -3.87 -41.06 -8.63
CA VAL A 691 -3.85 -39.99 -7.66
C VAL A 691 -4.58 -40.44 -6.39
N TYR A 692 -3.91 -40.24 -5.27
CA TYR A 692 -4.46 -40.58 -3.95
C TYR A 692 -4.68 -39.33 -3.13
N ALA A 693 -5.79 -39.28 -2.40
CA ALA A 693 -6.04 -38.26 -1.36
C ALA A 693 -6.09 -38.95 0.00
N VAL A 694 -5.37 -38.41 0.97
CA VAL A 694 -5.40 -38.81 2.38
C VAL A 694 -6.15 -37.76 3.17
N GLN A 695 -7.19 -38.20 3.90
CA GLN A 695 -8.04 -37.27 4.62
C GLN A 695 -8.21 -37.71 6.08
N THR A 696 -8.27 -36.74 7.01
CA THR A 696 -8.76 -36.96 8.36
C THR A 696 -10.22 -36.55 8.42
N LEU A 697 -11.05 -37.41 9.06
CA LEU A 697 -12.49 -37.21 9.19
C LEU A 697 -12.89 -36.96 10.64
N GLY A 698 -14.01 -36.26 10.84
CA GLY A 698 -14.50 -35.90 12.15
C GLY A 698 -13.60 -34.86 12.85
N THR A 699 -13.64 -34.87 14.17
CA THR A 699 -12.84 -33.97 15.02
C THR A 699 -11.97 -34.77 15.98
N PRO A 700 -10.87 -35.42 15.53
CA PRO A 700 -9.96 -36.12 16.42
C PRO A 700 -9.41 -35.17 17.49
N THR A 701 -9.24 -35.65 18.71
CA THR A 701 -8.79 -34.84 19.84
C THR A 701 -7.56 -35.41 20.53
N SER A 702 -6.83 -34.55 21.20
CA SER A 702 -5.76 -34.94 22.12
C SER A 702 -6.31 -35.78 23.27
N VAL A 703 -5.61 -36.85 23.63
CA VAL A 703 -5.94 -37.66 24.83
C VAL A 703 -5.75 -36.85 26.11
N ALA A 704 -4.72 -36.01 26.15
CA ALA A 704 -4.33 -35.26 27.34
C ALA A 704 -5.19 -34.04 27.62
N THR A 705 -5.62 -33.33 26.55
CA THR A 705 -6.26 -32.00 26.66
C THR A 705 -7.68 -31.96 26.14
N SER A 706 -8.12 -32.98 25.40
CA SER A 706 -9.39 -33.02 24.65
C SER A 706 -9.51 -31.88 23.59
N VAL A 707 -8.41 -31.16 23.27
CA VAL A 707 -8.41 -30.13 22.22
C VAL A 707 -8.43 -30.81 20.85
N ALA A 708 -9.23 -30.27 19.94
CA ALA A 708 -9.36 -30.80 18.58
C ALA A 708 -8.04 -30.64 17.78
N LEU A 709 -7.80 -31.57 16.85
CA LEU A 709 -6.72 -31.48 15.88
C LEU A 709 -6.83 -30.18 15.09
N ASP A 710 -5.73 -29.46 14.93
CA ASP A 710 -5.57 -28.44 13.91
C ASP A 710 -4.96 -29.12 12.66
N GLY A 711 -5.86 -29.63 11.82
CA GLY A 711 -5.49 -30.47 10.67
C GLY A 711 -5.29 -29.69 9.37
N ASP A 712 -5.50 -28.37 9.36
CA ASP A 712 -5.46 -27.57 8.15
C ASP A 712 -4.11 -27.68 7.42
N ILE A 713 -4.15 -28.04 6.14
CA ILE A 713 -3.00 -28.15 5.25
C ILE A 713 -3.09 -27.04 4.21
N ALA A 714 -2.08 -26.16 4.16
CA ALA A 714 -2.09 -24.96 3.31
C ALA A 714 -2.09 -25.30 1.81
N ASP A 715 -1.37 -26.35 1.41
CA ASP A 715 -1.35 -26.86 0.03
C ASP A 715 -1.29 -28.38 0.05
N ALA A 716 -2.34 -29.00 -0.45
CA ALA A 716 -2.49 -30.46 -0.46
C ALA A 716 -1.43 -31.21 -1.27
N ASN A 717 -0.69 -30.52 -2.15
CA ASN A 717 0.32 -31.06 -3.05
C ASN A 717 1.75 -30.66 -2.69
N LEU A 718 1.96 -30.01 -1.54
CA LEU A 718 3.26 -29.48 -1.15
C LEU A 718 3.73 -30.06 0.19
N ALA A 719 4.86 -30.77 0.18
CA ALA A 719 5.45 -31.38 1.36
C ALA A 719 5.72 -30.40 2.52
N SER A 720 6.07 -29.15 2.19
CA SER A 720 6.31 -28.06 3.16
C SER A 720 5.03 -27.55 3.85
N SER A 721 3.85 -28.03 3.45
CA SER A 721 2.58 -27.75 4.15
C SER A 721 2.40 -28.55 5.43
N LEU A 722 3.30 -29.48 5.73
CA LEU A 722 3.42 -30.16 7.04
C LEU A 722 4.59 -29.55 7.84
N PRO A 723 4.45 -29.40 9.17
CA PRO A 723 3.31 -29.73 10.03
C PRO A 723 2.03 -28.98 9.68
N SER A 724 0.86 -29.65 9.87
CA SER A 724 -0.45 -29.05 9.67
C SER A 724 -0.71 -27.90 10.65
N GLY A 725 -1.79 -27.19 10.47
CA GLY A 725 -2.32 -26.22 11.40
C GLY A 725 -2.25 -24.78 10.91
N ASN A 726 -3.41 -24.11 11.01
CA ASN A 726 -3.58 -22.68 10.74
C ASN A 726 -3.44 -21.82 12.01
N GLY A 727 -3.28 -22.44 13.17
CA GLY A 727 -3.12 -21.77 14.46
C GLY A 727 -4.34 -21.79 15.36
N ALA A 728 -5.41 -22.49 14.98
CA ALA A 728 -6.63 -22.65 15.78
C ALA A 728 -7.07 -24.12 15.81
N PRO A 729 -7.65 -24.60 16.93
CA PRO A 729 -8.21 -25.94 16.99
C PRO A 729 -9.33 -26.16 15.96
N GLY A 730 -9.32 -27.31 15.29
CA GLY A 730 -10.31 -27.69 14.28
C GLY A 730 -9.70 -27.90 12.90
N GLY A 731 -10.54 -28.11 11.90
CA GLY A 731 -10.09 -28.43 10.54
C GLY A 731 -9.73 -29.90 10.35
N GLY A 732 -9.94 -30.42 9.13
CA GLY A 732 -9.56 -31.76 8.71
C GLY A 732 -8.34 -31.69 7.78
N ALA A 733 -7.37 -32.56 7.97
CA ALA A 733 -6.28 -32.68 7.02
C ALA A 733 -6.77 -33.31 5.71
N SER A 734 -6.31 -32.77 4.59
CA SER A 734 -6.45 -33.38 3.28
C SER A 734 -5.22 -33.06 2.45
N TYR A 735 -4.53 -34.10 1.97
CA TYR A 735 -3.41 -33.92 1.07
C TYR A 735 -3.36 -35.01 0.02
N ASN A 736 -2.66 -34.76 -1.09
CA ASN A 736 -2.56 -35.66 -2.22
C ASN A 736 -1.13 -36.18 -2.41
N PHE A 737 -1.03 -37.39 -2.98
CA PHE A 737 0.17 -37.91 -3.61
C PHE A 737 -0.23 -38.73 -4.86
N SER A 738 0.69 -38.98 -5.74
CA SER A 738 0.42 -39.76 -6.97
C SER A 738 1.38 -40.93 -7.05
N VAL A 739 0.89 -42.15 -7.22
CA VAL A 739 1.71 -43.26 -7.66
C VAL A 739 1.77 -43.22 -9.17
N VAL A 740 2.97 -43.12 -9.75
CA VAL A 740 3.17 -43.14 -11.20
C VAL A 740 3.61 -44.50 -11.67
N ALA A 741 3.23 -44.84 -12.89
CA ALA A 741 3.76 -46.05 -13.50
C ALA A 741 5.29 -45.86 -13.67
N GLY A 742 6.07 -46.77 -13.06
CA GLY A 742 7.53 -46.78 -13.28
C GLY A 742 7.83 -47.31 -14.67
N THR A 743 8.97 -46.92 -15.21
CA THR A 743 9.52 -47.63 -16.39
C THR A 743 10.06 -48.97 -15.88
N CYS A 744 9.23 -50.00 -15.99
CA CYS A 744 9.63 -51.36 -15.72
C CYS A 744 9.98 -52.06 -17.03
N PRO A 745 11.22 -52.35 -17.32
CA PRO A 745 11.56 -53.05 -18.56
C PRO A 745 10.90 -54.41 -18.72
N ALA A 746 10.44 -55.02 -17.61
CA ALA A 746 9.73 -56.31 -17.63
C ALA A 746 8.21 -56.19 -17.71
N ASP A 747 7.64 -55.00 -17.51
CA ASP A 747 6.23 -54.66 -17.77
C ASP A 747 6.12 -54.24 -19.24
N LEU A 748 5.96 -55.27 -20.12
CA LEU A 748 6.04 -55.09 -21.57
C LEU A 748 4.75 -54.51 -22.16
N ASN A 749 3.67 -54.60 -21.44
CA ASN A 749 2.37 -54.04 -21.84
C ASN A 749 2.10 -52.67 -21.23
N ASN A 750 2.94 -52.21 -20.30
CA ASN A 750 2.85 -50.96 -19.53
C ASN A 750 1.54 -50.78 -18.73
N ASP A 751 0.99 -51.88 -18.19
CA ASP A 751 -0.20 -51.83 -17.37
C ASP A 751 0.09 -51.65 -15.87
N GLY A 752 1.37 -51.64 -15.50
CA GLY A 752 1.87 -51.42 -14.15
C GLY A 752 2.00 -52.71 -13.30
N ALA A 753 1.85 -53.89 -13.91
CA ALA A 753 2.11 -55.20 -13.30
C ALA A 753 3.13 -55.96 -14.15
N VAL A 754 3.76 -56.97 -13.57
CA VAL A 754 4.56 -57.99 -14.37
C VAL A 754 3.85 -59.30 -14.12
N ASP A 755 3.05 -59.71 -15.13
CA ASP A 755 2.18 -60.87 -15.00
C ASP A 755 2.18 -61.77 -16.25
N ASP A 756 1.22 -62.70 -16.33
CA ASP A 756 1.09 -63.64 -17.41
C ASP A 756 0.97 -62.98 -18.78
N THR A 757 0.45 -61.76 -18.87
CA THR A 757 0.31 -60.98 -20.11
C THR A 757 1.66 -60.50 -20.62
N ASP A 758 2.54 -60.04 -19.71
CA ASP A 758 3.90 -59.66 -20.03
C ASP A 758 4.75 -60.87 -20.39
N PHE A 759 4.55 -62.00 -19.71
CA PHE A 759 5.21 -63.24 -20.04
C PHE A 759 4.91 -63.71 -21.49
N VAL A 760 3.65 -63.55 -21.91
CA VAL A 760 3.29 -63.87 -23.31
C VAL A 760 3.99 -62.94 -24.31
N LEU A 761 4.11 -61.66 -23.99
CA LEU A 761 4.82 -60.66 -24.81
C LEU A 761 6.32 -60.96 -24.85
N PHE A 762 6.91 -61.25 -23.67
CA PHE A 762 8.32 -61.60 -23.57
C PHE A 762 8.62 -62.87 -24.36
N ALA A 763 7.87 -63.98 -24.16
CA ALA A 763 8.03 -65.23 -24.88
C ALA A 763 7.94 -65.02 -26.40
N SER A 764 7.00 -64.22 -26.87
CA SER A 764 6.85 -63.89 -28.30
C SER A 764 8.07 -63.11 -28.85
N ALA A 765 8.66 -62.23 -28.10
CA ALA A 765 9.90 -61.48 -28.46
C ALA A 765 11.13 -62.37 -28.42
N TYR A 766 11.27 -63.23 -27.42
CA TYR A 766 12.32 -64.20 -27.22
C TYR A 766 12.39 -65.24 -28.32
N ASP A 767 11.26 -65.82 -28.73
CA ASP A 767 11.18 -66.80 -29.83
C ASP A 767 11.54 -66.17 -31.21
N ALA A 768 11.36 -64.90 -31.36
CA ALA A 768 11.61 -64.18 -32.62
C ALA A 768 13.09 -63.83 -32.84
N PHE A 769 13.94 -63.81 -31.82
CA PHE A 769 15.37 -63.48 -31.81
C PHE A 769 15.78 -62.19 -32.56
N THR A 770 14.85 -61.31 -32.80
CA THR A 770 15.10 -60.12 -33.65
C THR A 770 14.46 -58.83 -33.17
N THR A 771 13.77 -58.82 -32.07
CA THR A 771 13.07 -57.63 -31.62
C THR A 771 13.71 -57.07 -30.29
N MET A 772 14.08 -55.82 -30.33
CA MET A 772 14.48 -55.08 -29.11
C MET A 772 13.27 -54.84 -28.15
N ALA A 773 12.13 -55.49 -28.43
CA ALA A 773 10.90 -55.23 -27.68
C ALA A 773 10.90 -55.84 -26.25
N ALA A 774 11.79 -56.76 -25.95
CA ALA A 774 11.98 -57.37 -24.65
C ALA A 774 13.44 -57.39 -24.20
N ASP A 775 14.28 -56.51 -24.74
CA ASP A 775 15.64 -56.22 -24.27
C ASP A 775 15.57 -55.46 -22.94
N ILE A 776 15.58 -56.20 -21.84
CA ILE A 776 15.36 -55.69 -20.49
C ILE A 776 16.67 -55.13 -19.93
N ASN A 777 17.83 -55.67 -20.34
CA ASN A 777 19.13 -55.22 -19.89
C ASN A 777 19.71 -54.07 -20.73
N GLY A 778 19.12 -53.78 -21.93
CA GLY A 778 19.54 -52.68 -22.79
C GLY A 778 20.80 -52.98 -23.63
N ASP A 779 21.17 -54.25 -23.83
CA ASP A 779 22.38 -54.63 -24.60
C ASP A 779 22.13 -54.77 -26.09
N GLY A 780 20.89 -54.58 -26.54
CA GLY A 780 20.49 -54.64 -27.94
C GLY A 780 20.08 -56.01 -28.42
N GLN A 781 19.97 -57.02 -27.57
CA GLN A 781 19.49 -58.37 -27.89
C GLN A 781 18.39 -58.78 -26.91
N THR A 782 17.51 -59.69 -27.30
CA THR A 782 16.57 -60.34 -26.36
C THR A 782 17.06 -61.79 -26.21
N ASP A 783 17.69 -62.14 -25.10
CA ASP A 783 18.33 -63.42 -24.86
C ASP A 783 18.11 -63.95 -23.40
N ASP A 784 18.88 -65.03 -23.07
CA ASP A 784 18.80 -65.67 -21.75
C ASP A 784 19.08 -64.70 -20.60
N SER A 785 19.79 -63.58 -20.78
CA SER A 785 20.08 -62.61 -19.76
C SER A 785 18.82 -61.76 -19.44
N ASP A 786 18.03 -61.43 -20.49
CA ASP A 786 16.74 -60.74 -20.33
C ASP A 786 15.70 -61.64 -19.68
N PHE A 787 15.72 -62.96 -20.07
CA PHE A 787 14.85 -63.94 -19.44
C PHE A 787 15.07 -64.03 -17.93
N VAL A 788 16.33 -64.00 -17.46
CA VAL A 788 16.63 -64.07 -16.03
C VAL A 788 16.12 -62.80 -15.32
N LEU A 789 16.23 -61.63 -15.94
CA LEU A 789 15.70 -60.37 -15.41
C LEU A 789 14.17 -60.35 -15.40
N PHE A 790 13.56 -60.81 -16.50
CA PHE A 790 12.11 -60.98 -16.60
C PHE A 790 11.56 -61.94 -15.54
N ALA A 791 12.14 -63.16 -15.44
CA ALA A 791 11.72 -64.16 -14.47
C ALA A 791 11.82 -63.66 -13.02
N SER A 792 12.88 -62.91 -12.71
CA SER A 792 13.06 -62.29 -11.39
C SER A 792 11.98 -61.25 -11.11
N ALA A 793 11.61 -60.44 -12.09
CA ALA A 793 10.51 -59.47 -11.95
C ALA A 793 9.12 -60.17 -11.86
N TYR A 794 8.92 -61.23 -12.65
CA TYR A 794 7.70 -62.01 -12.64
C TYR A 794 7.46 -62.74 -11.31
N ASP A 795 8.51 -63.38 -10.74
CA ASP A 795 8.45 -64.07 -9.45
C ASP A 795 8.09 -63.08 -8.29
N LEU A 796 8.52 -61.86 -8.41
CA LEU A 796 8.26 -60.82 -7.40
C LEU A 796 6.94 -60.08 -7.66
N LEU A 797 6.26 -60.32 -8.81
CA LEU A 797 5.16 -59.52 -9.34
C LEU A 797 5.47 -58.01 -9.29
N ALA A 798 6.75 -57.68 -9.46
CA ALA A 798 7.26 -56.32 -9.38
C ALA A 798 8.56 -56.22 -10.15
N CYS A 799 8.86 -55.08 -10.68
CA CYS A 799 10.16 -54.78 -11.29
C CYS A 799 11.32 -54.80 -10.25
N PRO A 800 12.48 -55.38 -10.62
CA PRO A 800 13.61 -55.46 -9.73
C PRO A 800 14.21 -54.10 -9.38
#